data_a69b9c7bd5b86550a27b649b38934804
#
_entry.id   a69b9c7bd5b86550a27b649b38934804
#
_cell.length_a   1.000
_cell.length_b   1.000
_cell.length_c   1.000
_cell.angle_alpha   90.00
_cell.angle_beta   90.00
_cell.angle_gamma   90.00
#
_symmetry.space_group_name_H-M   'P 1'
#
loop_
_entity.id
_entity.type
_entity.pdbx_description
1 polymer ?
#
loop_
_entity_poly.entity_id
_entity_poly.type
_entity_poly.pdbx_seq_one_letter_code
_entity_poly.pdbx_strand_id
1 'polypeptide(L)'
;MAQANSRVERLPSDATVAIIGGGPAGSFFAVHLLRLAKSQRKNFRVVLLERLRQPPRDQPELNSGPYRGCPRCAGGVSPRLNDAIANLGIEIPEDTIQARIRSVSVQGRWKPVILNVPADRKMLSVFRGTLPSSRARAMGSLDSWLIDAAVREGAELVGSTVTRVSYDNQRRPVLEYRSSADDCSLTVDFVAFAGGVNEMIHSASGRQTMADLFRALQPAYEPPQLRKALIVELEAPPECSELTSQRLHYLEGSLKRLRLDMCSIMPKQGLFTITLIGQSVDEASSHRDNLEIVRQFLETPRVCRVLPCDAEMAVRCICSPYIVIGTATQPFAHRAAAMGDLAATRRYKDGMLAAHDMALDLAKAVVEQGVDASTLAQAYGPTIDRFRRDNRFASLIYFLYRWFFTSTAWSRIIYQTYSSEKKLTHASRRNFERIFWSVSSGDESYQQIAWAMFRPSTVWRILTSGVLVTLRNWLTEHAFGLTWANLGRFPVAVPRETLEARREQLLGGRRHEFECIYTIRLRTSADVARGLVGQFGEPARPYLNPRGVKIHSVDREAPGAGCKIHYHIFGGTLSFDVIQEDSGDENLIHYRVLGSFADQGSFIFLIEPDTATTCELTVYLAFDYARGTSAGERLFWRAFRLLFPEYVHDVLWNHALCEFKQAAEEKQKDGNRILGVPIL
;
A
#
# COMPACT_ATOMS: atom_id res chain seq x y z
N MET A 1 -12.28 -30.80 44.49
CA MET A 1 -11.34 -29.65 44.40
C MET A 1 -12.15 -28.38 44.60
N ALA A 2 -12.00 -27.76 45.78
CA ALA A 2 -12.72 -26.53 46.13
C ALA A 2 -12.25 -25.40 45.23
N GLN A 3 -13.16 -24.81 44.45
CA GLN A 3 -12.95 -23.50 43.82
C GLN A 3 -12.77 -22.50 44.97
N ALA A 4 -11.52 -22.14 45.25
CA ALA A 4 -11.24 -20.99 46.08
C ALA A 4 -11.90 -19.78 45.36
N ASN A 5 -12.91 -19.21 45.95
CA ASN A 5 -13.48 -17.91 45.55
C ASN A 5 -12.36 -16.85 45.69
N SER A 6 -11.51 -16.74 44.67
CA SER A 6 -10.49 -15.67 44.61
C SER A 6 -11.25 -14.36 44.51
N ARG A 7 -11.22 -13.56 45.56
CA ARG A 7 -11.79 -12.22 45.62
C ARG A 7 -11.14 -11.42 44.48
N VAL A 8 -11.95 -10.95 43.52
CA VAL A 8 -11.49 -10.10 42.43
C VAL A 8 -10.77 -8.89 43.01
N GLU A 9 -9.52 -8.72 42.65
CA GLU A 9 -8.71 -7.59 43.14
C GLU A 9 -8.89 -6.37 42.24
N ARG A 10 -9.51 -5.33 42.75
CA ARG A 10 -9.76 -4.07 42.04
C ARG A 10 -8.78 -3.00 42.50
N LEU A 11 -8.40 -2.13 41.56
CA LEU A 11 -7.58 -0.95 41.88
C LEU A 11 -8.34 0.03 42.77
N PRO A 12 -7.68 0.61 43.80
CA PRO A 12 -8.23 1.70 44.59
C PRO A 12 -8.49 2.94 43.72
N SER A 13 -9.27 3.90 44.20
CA SER A 13 -9.66 5.09 43.43
C SER A 13 -8.49 6.04 43.13
N ASP A 14 -7.41 5.94 43.88
CA ASP A 14 -6.19 6.75 43.83
C ASP A 14 -4.95 5.91 43.42
N ALA A 15 -5.18 4.78 42.72
CA ALA A 15 -4.14 3.85 42.34
C ALA A 15 -3.03 4.49 41.48
N THR A 16 -1.80 4.03 41.68
CA THR A 16 -0.66 4.37 40.85
C THR A 16 -0.48 3.31 39.76
N VAL A 17 -0.51 3.69 38.50
CA VAL A 17 -0.31 2.83 37.32
C VAL A 17 0.94 3.24 36.57
N ALA A 18 1.89 2.32 36.38
CA ALA A 18 3.05 2.57 35.52
C ALA A 18 2.86 1.98 34.12
N ILE A 19 3.39 2.69 33.12
CA ILE A 19 3.44 2.25 31.74
C ILE A 19 4.89 2.28 31.28
N ILE A 20 5.45 1.14 30.87
CA ILE A 20 6.82 1.03 30.40
C ILE A 20 6.81 1.07 28.87
N GLY A 21 7.22 2.23 28.31
CA GLY A 21 7.22 2.53 26.89
C GLY A 21 6.09 3.45 26.44
N GLY A 22 6.48 4.60 25.88
CA GLY A 22 5.57 5.64 25.36
C GLY A 22 5.24 5.52 23.88
N GLY A 23 5.54 4.38 23.24
CA GLY A 23 5.09 4.12 21.88
C GLY A 23 3.57 4.08 21.74
N PRO A 24 3.01 3.82 20.54
CA PRO A 24 1.56 3.85 20.32
C PRO A 24 0.75 3.04 21.35
N ALA A 25 1.25 1.85 21.75
CA ALA A 25 0.54 1.02 22.73
C ALA A 25 0.43 1.71 24.10
N GLY A 26 1.54 2.18 24.64
CA GLY A 26 1.55 2.82 25.97
C GLY A 26 0.81 4.14 25.97
N SER A 27 0.96 4.96 24.93
CA SER A 27 0.27 6.25 24.83
C SER A 27 -1.24 6.08 24.71
N PHE A 28 -1.74 5.17 23.84
CA PHE A 28 -3.17 4.87 23.78
C PHE A 28 -3.71 4.30 25.09
N PHE A 29 -2.94 3.45 25.77
CA PHE A 29 -3.35 2.91 27.06
C PHE A 29 -3.47 4.01 28.12
N ALA A 30 -2.51 4.93 28.21
CA ALA A 30 -2.57 6.06 29.11
C ALA A 30 -3.85 6.92 28.86
N VAL A 31 -4.11 7.25 27.59
CA VAL A 31 -5.31 8.04 27.21
C VAL A 31 -6.59 7.32 27.59
N HIS A 32 -6.75 6.05 27.22
CA HIS A 32 -7.96 5.29 27.53
C HIS A 32 -8.13 5.08 29.03
N LEU A 33 -7.05 4.74 29.76
CA LEU A 33 -7.07 4.51 31.19
C LEU A 33 -7.53 5.75 31.96
N LEU A 34 -6.92 6.91 31.65
CA LEU A 34 -7.25 8.17 32.33
C LEU A 34 -8.70 8.61 32.06
N ARG A 35 -9.17 8.50 30.82
CA ARG A 35 -10.56 8.82 30.45
C ARG A 35 -11.56 7.90 31.11
N LEU A 36 -11.33 6.60 31.13
CA LEU A 36 -12.18 5.62 31.77
C LEU A 36 -12.19 5.82 33.31
N ALA A 37 -11.02 6.01 33.91
CA ALA A 37 -10.91 6.30 35.34
C ALA A 37 -11.73 7.56 35.72
N LYS A 38 -11.55 8.64 34.96
CA LYS A 38 -12.32 9.90 35.16
C LYS A 38 -13.83 9.69 35.03
N SER A 39 -14.27 8.92 34.04
CA SER A 39 -15.69 8.60 33.86
C SER A 39 -16.28 7.82 35.04
N GLN A 40 -15.48 7.06 35.75
CA GLN A 40 -15.84 6.30 36.95
C GLN A 40 -15.47 7.02 38.27
N ARG A 41 -15.13 8.29 38.19
CA ARG A 41 -14.74 9.13 39.37
C ARG A 41 -13.54 8.55 40.13
N LYS A 42 -12.61 7.90 39.42
CA LYS A 42 -11.32 7.46 39.97
C LYS A 42 -10.24 8.45 39.58
N ASN A 43 -9.28 8.67 40.46
CA ASN A 43 -8.17 9.61 40.27
C ASN A 43 -6.84 8.85 40.20
N PHE A 44 -6.61 8.10 39.10
CA PHE A 44 -5.39 7.35 38.95
C PHE A 44 -4.19 8.25 38.67
N ARG A 45 -3.09 7.99 39.35
CA ARG A 45 -1.76 8.52 38.98
C ARG A 45 -1.15 7.62 37.92
N VAL A 46 -1.00 8.10 36.70
CA VAL A 46 -0.43 7.34 35.57
C VAL A 46 0.97 7.86 35.27
N VAL A 47 1.98 7.00 35.44
CA VAL A 47 3.39 7.32 35.17
C VAL A 47 3.85 6.62 33.89
N LEU A 48 4.20 7.41 32.87
CA LEU A 48 4.68 6.93 31.58
C LEU A 48 6.20 7.02 31.51
N LEU A 49 6.87 5.86 31.54
CA LEU A 49 8.33 5.71 31.51
C LEU A 49 8.78 5.51 30.06
N GLU A 50 9.46 6.51 29.47
CA GLU A 50 9.86 6.47 28.06
C GLU A 50 11.36 6.76 27.88
N ARG A 51 12.10 5.80 27.39
CA ARG A 51 13.54 5.86 27.21
C ARG A 51 13.98 6.92 26.18
N LEU A 52 13.20 7.12 25.13
CA LEU A 52 13.52 8.05 24.05
C LEU A 52 13.20 9.52 24.42
N ARG A 53 12.71 9.77 25.62
CA ARG A 53 12.41 11.08 26.20
C ARG A 53 13.34 11.42 27.37
N GLN A 54 14.51 10.80 27.49
CA GLN A 54 15.49 11.14 28.52
C GLN A 54 15.84 12.64 28.47
N PRO A 55 15.91 13.30 29.62
CA PRO A 55 16.31 14.70 29.68
C PRO A 55 17.73 14.91 29.11
N PRO A 56 18.04 16.10 28.62
CA PRO A 56 19.41 16.47 28.23
C PRO A 56 20.37 16.37 29.43
N ARG A 57 21.62 16.04 29.16
CA ARG A 57 22.66 15.90 30.23
C ARG A 57 22.93 17.17 30.97
N ASP A 58 22.74 18.31 30.31
CA ASP A 58 22.90 19.67 30.85
C ASP A 58 21.67 20.19 31.61
N GLN A 59 20.59 19.47 31.58
CA GLN A 59 19.33 19.78 32.28
C GLN A 59 18.74 18.52 32.94
N PRO A 60 19.47 17.86 33.84
CA PRO A 60 19.06 16.59 34.45
C PRO A 60 17.86 16.72 35.38
N GLU A 61 17.55 17.93 35.84
CA GLU A 61 16.39 18.27 36.69
C GLU A 61 15.05 18.14 35.95
N LEU A 62 15.04 18.10 34.62
CA LEU A 62 13.85 17.88 33.84
C LEU A 62 13.38 16.43 33.93
N ASN A 63 12.09 16.20 34.11
CA ASN A 63 11.51 14.86 34.11
C ASN A 63 11.55 14.19 32.71
N SER A 64 11.65 14.98 31.65
CA SER A 64 11.70 14.46 30.26
C SER A 64 12.38 15.44 29.32
N GLY A 65 12.87 14.94 28.19
CA GLY A 65 13.50 15.69 27.12
C GLY A 65 12.82 15.55 25.75
N PRO A 66 13.44 16.06 24.68
CA PRO A 66 12.93 15.90 23.33
C PRO A 66 12.90 14.44 22.92
N TYR A 67 11.92 14.05 22.08
CA TYR A 67 11.79 12.69 21.58
C TYR A 67 12.94 12.35 20.61
N ARG A 68 13.66 11.26 20.89
CA ARG A 68 14.85 10.80 20.16
C ARG A 68 14.58 9.52 19.33
N GLY A 69 13.33 9.27 18.97
CA GLY A 69 12.97 8.13 18.14
C GLY A 69 13.48 8.26 16.70
N CYS A 70 13.76 7.13 16.04
CA CYS A 70 14.16 7.11 14.65
C CYS A 70 13.08 7.72 13.76
N PRO A 71 13.38 8.76 12.96
CA PRO A 71 12.38 9.45 12.14
C PRO A 71 11.89 8.62 10.95
N ARG A 72 12.64 7.59 10.56
CA ARG A 72 12.52 6.93 9.26
C ARG A 72 11.84 5.56 9.30
N CYS A 73 10.93 5.33 10.23
CA CYS A 73 10.16 4.09 10.24
C CYS A 73 8.95 4.17 9.30
N ALA A 74 8.54 3.01 8.75
CA ALA A 74 7.29 2.87 8.03
C ALA A 74 6.12 3.33 8.91
N GLY A 75 5.37 4.31 8.45
CA GLY A 75 4.29 4.96 9.20
C GLY A 75 3.00 4.99 8.38
N GLY A 76 2.41 3.82 8.09
CA GLY A 76 1.08 3.75 7.48
C GLY A 76 -0.01 3.86 8.53
N VAL A 77 -0.93 4.80 8.38
CA VAL A 77 -2.14 4.93 9.18
C VAL A 77 -3.30 4.37 8.37
N SER A 78 -3.86 3.25 8.83
CA SER A 78 -5.02 2.61 8.18
C SER A 78 -6.29 3.45 8.40
N PRO A 79 -7.33 3.29 7.57
CA PRO A 79 -8.60 3.96 7.77
C PRO A 79 -9.19 3.70 9.17
N ARG A 80 -9.16 2.47 9.64
CA ARG A 80 -9.66 2.11 10.98
C ARG A 80 -8.88 2.78 12.11
N LEU A 81 -7.57 2.89 12.00
CA LEU A 81 -6.77 3.60 13.00
C LEU A 81 -7.09 5.09 12.97
N ASN A 82 -7.27 5.68 11.79
CA ASN A 82 -7.67 7.08 11.67
C ASN A 82 -9.04 7.33 12.32
N ASP A 83 -10.01 6.44 12.09
CA ASP A 83 -11.33 6.51 12.75
C ASP A 83 -11.22 6.33 14.28
N ALA A 84 -10.37 5.39 14.73
CA ALA A 84 -10.14 5.16 16.16
C ALA A 84 -9.55 6.40 16.85
N ILE A 85 -8.60 7.08 16.23
CA ILE A 85 -8.01 8.33 16.70
C ILE A 85 -9.07 9.45 16.71
N ALA A 86 -9.85 9.58 15.64
CA ALA A 86 -10.93 10.58 15.58
C ALA A 86 -12.00 10.36 16.66
N ASN A 87 -12.35 9.10 16.95
CA ASN A 87 -13.29 8.74 18.02
C ASN A 87 -12.76 9.09 19.42
N LEU A 88 -11.43 9.24 19.56
CA LEU A 88 -10.83 9.82 20.77
C LEU A 88 -10.94 11.35 20.80
N GLY A 89 -11.55 12.01 19.81
CA GLY A 89 -11.62 13.47 19.72
C GLY A 89 -10.26 14.14 19.55
N ILE A 90 -9.28 13.42 19.00
CA ILE A 90 -7.95 13.95 18.68
C ILE A 90 -7.68 13.76 17.18
N GLU A 91 -6.96 14.69 16.59
CA GLU A 91 -6.62 14.66 15.16
C GLU A 91 -5.12 14.59 14.97
N ILE A 92 -4.68 13.81 13.97
CA ILE A 92 -3.27 13.74 13.59
C ILE A 92 -2.88 15.10 13.00
N PRO A 93 -1.84 15.78 13.53
CA PRO A 93 -1.40 17.08 13.05
C PRO A 93 -0.96 17.04 11.58
N GLU A 94 -1.25 18.09 10.82
CA GLU A 94 -0.91 18.19 9.41
C GLU A 94 0.60 18.12 9.13
N ASP A 95 1.41 18.64 10.02
CA ASP A 95 2.88 18.57 9.94
C ASP A 95 3.44 17.14 10.10
N THR A 96 2.66 16.24 10.68
CA THR A 96 2.98 14.81 10.82
C THR A 96 2.63 14.03 9.55
N ILE A 97 1.66 14.51 8.76
CA ILE A 97 1.17 13.82 7.57
C ILE A 97 2.13 14.04 6.39
N GLN A 98 2.69 12.96 5.87
CA GLN A 98 3.64 12.98 4.75
C GLN A 98 2.97 12.78 3.39
N ALA A 99 1.94 11.95 3.35
CA ALA A 99 1.13 11.76 2.16
C ALA A 99 -0.30 11.32 2.53
N ARG A 100 -1.26 11.79 1.73
CA ARG A 100 -2.63 11.31 1.74
C ARG A 100 -2.77 10.31 0.60
N ILE A 101 -2.91 9.04 0.92
CA ILE A 101 -2.98 7.97 -0.07
C ILE A 101 -4.35 8.03 -0.76
N ARG A 102 -4.37 8.26 -2.07
CA ARG A 102 -5.59 8.30 -2.89
C ARG A 102 -5.86 7.00 -3.63
N SER A 103 -4.82 6.20 -3.86
CA SER A 103 -4.97 4.91 -4.53
C SER A 103 -3.95 3.89 -4.06
N VAL A 104 -4.30 2.63 -4.25
CA VAL A 104 -3.42 1.48 -3.98
C VAL A 104 -3.25 0.69 -5.26
N SER A 105 -2.03 0.28 -5.57
CA SER A 105 -1.71 -0.58 -6.70
C SER A 105 -1.18 -1.92 -6.20
N VAL A 106 -1.77 -3.01 -6.66
CA VAL A 106 -1.29 -4.38 -6.41
C VAL A 106 -0.74 -4.94 -7.71
N GLN A 107 0.56 -5.21 -7.76
CA GLN A 107 1.29 -5.59 -8.97
C GLN A 107 1.77 -7.04 -8.89
N GLY A 108 1.13 -7.92 -9.68
CA GLY A 108 1.54 -9.30 -9.90
C GLY A 108 2.28 -9.48 -11.23
N ARG A 109 2.40 -10.74 -11.69
CA ARG A 109 3.04 -11.08 -12.98
C ARG A 109 2.23 -10.71 -14.22
N TRP A 110 1.00 -10.27 -14.03
CA TRP A 110 0.13 -9.77 -15.08
C TRP A 110 0.02 -8.24 -15.00
N LYS A 111 -1.14 -7.69 -15.34
CA LYS A 111 -1.41 -6.25 -15.19
C LYS A 111 -1.59 -5.85 -13.72
N PRO A 112 -1.27 -4.63 -13.32
CA PRO A 112 -1.55 -4.14 -11.97
C PRO A 112 -3.05 -3.97 -11.72
N VAL A 113 -3.49 -4.25 -10.51
CA VAL A 113 -4.83 -3.90 -10.00
C VAL A 113 -4.72 -2.56 -9.28
N ILE A 114 -5.48 -1.57 -9.71
CA ILE A 114 -5.49 -0.23 -9.10
C ILE A 114 -6.83 0.00 -8.43
N LEU A 115 -6.78 0.38 -7.15
CA LEU A 115 -7.92 0.64 -6.28
C LEU A 115 -7.87 2.09 -5.83
N ASN A 116 -8.95 2.83 -6.00
CA ASN A 116 -9.07 4.14 -5.37
C ASN A 116 -9.45 3.97 -3.90
N VAL A 117 -8.94 4.85 -3.05
CA VAL A 117 -9.39 4.94 -1.66
C VAL A 117 -10.85 5.41 -1.67
N PRO A 118 -11.78 4.70 -1.00
CA PRO A 118 -13.16 5.15 -0.90
C PRO A 118 -13.25 6.58 -0.33
N ALA A 119 -14.22 7.36 -0.82
CA ALA A 119 -14.33 8.79 -0.49
C ALA A 119 -14.56 9.05 1.01
N ASP A 120 -15.17 8.10 1.71
CA ASP A 120 -15.44 8.13 3.15
C ASP A 120 -14.28 7.60 4.01
N ARG A 121 -13.16 7.17 3.37
CA ARG A 121 -12.02 6.57 4.07
C ARG A 121 -10.77 7.43 3.92
N LYS A 122 -9.95 7.47 4.96
CA LYS A 122 -8.66 8.18 4.96
C LYS A 122 -7.53 7.20 5.23
N MET A 123 -6.55 7.16 4.34
CA MET A 123 -5.31 6.40 4.50
C MET A 123 -4.13 7.36 4.42
N LEU A 124 -3.25 7.34 5.41
CA LEU A 124 -2.18 8.33 5.54
C LEU A 124 -0.82 7.65 5.61
N SER A 125 0.20 8.36 5.17
CA SER A 125 1.60 8.09 5.44
C SER A 125 2.13 9.17 6.39
N VAL A 126 2.84 8.75 7.44
CA VAL A 126 3.34 9.63 8.51
C VAL A 126 4.80 9.31 8.85
N PHE A 127 5.50 10.25 9.48
CA PHE A 127 6.74 9.93 10.21
C PHE A 127 6.42 9.48 11.64
N ARG A 128 7.11 8.45 12.10
CA ARG A 128 6.98 7.97 13.48
C ARG A 128 7.89 8.72 14.44
N GLY A 129 9.11 9.01 14.05
CA GLY A 129 10.06 9.80 14.85
C GLY A 129 10.23 11.21 14.31
N THR A 130 11.12 11.98 14.93
CA THR A 130 11.41 13.37 14.58
C THR A 130 12.57 13.44 13.59
N LEU A 131 12.40 14.16 12.47
CA LEU A 131 13.50 14.42 11.54
C LEU A 131 14.50 15.43 12.15
N PRO A 132 15.82 15.24 11.95
CA PRO A 132 16.80 16.26 12.27
C PRO A 132 16.49 17.54 11.49
N SER A 133 16.63 18.69 12.13
CA SER A 133 16.26 20.02 11.68
C SER A 133 17.00 20.59 10.45
N SER A 134 17.82 19.79 9.76
CA SER A 134 18.62 20.25 8.62
C SER A 134 17.86 20.46 7.31
N ARG A 135 16.58 20.14 7.24
CA ARG A 135 15.68 20.47 6.11
C ARG A 135 14.47 21.22 6.63
N ALA A 136 14.34 22.41 6.21
CA ALA A 136 13.43 23.54 6.36
C ALA A 136 11.95 23.36 6.79
N ARG A 137 11.54 22.21 7.31
CA ARG A 137 10.27 22.01 8.00
C ARG A 137 10.49 21.12 9.21
N ALA A 138 10.18 21.63 10.40
CA ALA A 138 10.00 20.79 11.58
C ALA A 138 8.84 19.83 11.28
N MET A 139 9.16 18.60 10.92
CA MET A 139 8.15 17.58 10.65
C MET A 139 7.77 16.93 11.97
N GLY A 140 6.48 16.94 12.29
CA GLY A 140 5.92 16.32 13.49
C GLY A 140 6.16 14.80 13.50
N SER A 141 6.28 14.25 14.71
CA SER A 141 6.41 12.83 14.97
C SER A 141 5.10 12.26 15.49
N LEU A 142 4.56 11.21 14.86
CA LEU A 142 3.34 10.57 15.34
C LEU A 142 3.51 10.00 16.75
N ASP A 143 4.63 9.35 17.04
CA ASP A 143 4.87 8.76 18.35
C ASP A 143 5.03 9.84 19.42
N SER A 144 5.74 10.93 19.12
CA SER A 144 5.85 12.08 20.04
C SER A 144 4.48 12.73 20.30
N TRP A 145 3.68 12.94 19.26
CA TRP A 145 2.34 13.51 19.38
C TRP A 145 1.41 12.63 20.22
N LEU A 146 1.49 11.30 20.10
CA LEU A 146 0.71 10.38 20.96
C LEU A 146 1.15 10.45 22.42
N ILE A 147 2.45 10.56 22.72
CA ILE A 147 2.97 10.80 24.06
C ILE A 147 2.38 12.11 24.62
N ASP A 148 2.48 13.18 23.83
CA ASP A 148 1.98 14.49 24.25
C ASP A 148 0.45 14.50 24.45
N ALA A 149 -0.29 13.67 23.69
CA ALA A 149 -1.72 13.45 23.93
C ALA A 149 -1.97 12.75 25.27
N ALA A 150 -1.17 11.74 25.63
CA ALA A 150 -1.26 11.09 26.94
C ALA A 150 -0.94 12.06 28.09
N VAL A 151 0.06 12.91 27.92
CA VAL A 151 0.41 13.96 28.90
C VAL A 151 -0.69 14.98 29.07
N ARG A 152 -1.33 15.42 27.98
CA ARG A 152 -2.50 16.32 28.04
C ARG A 152 -3.71 15.72 28.78
N GLU A 153 -3.87 14.39 28.75
CA GLU A 153 -4.90 13.71 29.54
C GLU A 153 -4.55 13.59 31.03
N GLY A 154 -3.30 13.85 31.43
CA GLY A 154 -2.83 13.85 32.80
C GLY A 154 -1.77 12.76 33.12
N ALA A 155 -1.15 12.10 32.13
CA ALA A 155 -0.05 11.18 32.40
C ALA A 155 1.22 11.94 32.78
N GLU A 156 1.92 11.46 33.82
CA GLU A 156 3.26 11.95 34.21
C GLU A 156 4.31 11.30 33.32
N LEU A 157 4.96 12.06 32.45
CA LEU A 157 6.03 11.58 31.60
C LEU A 157 7.37 11.61 32.32
N VAL A 158 8.03 10.46 32.39
CA VAL A 158 9.39 10.33 32.94
C VAL A 158 10.32 9.75 31.87
N GLY A 159 11.32 10.54 31.50
CA GLY A 159 12.37 10.15 30.55
C GLY A 159 13.36 9.18 31.18
N SER A 160 13.07 7.89 31.17
CA SER A 160 13.83 6.91 31.93
C SER A 160 13.90 5.54 31.25
N THR A 161 14.86 4.74 31.68
CA THR A 161 15.02 3.33 31.29
C THR A 161 14.77 2.44 32.49
N VAL A 162 13.73 1.57 32.42
CA VAL A 162 13.49 0.55 33.41
C VAL A 162 14.56 -0.54 33.32
N THR A 163 15.18 -0.85 34.46
CA THR A 163 16.29 -1.80 34.55
C THR A 163 15.92 -3.10 35.25
N ARG A 164 14.93 -3.07 36.13
CA ARG A 164 14.45 -4.26 36.85
C ARG A 164 13.00 -4.10 37.23
N VAL A 165 12.29 -5.23 37.33
CA VAL A 165 10.92 -5.30 37.84
C VAL A 165 10.83 -6.49 38.78
N SER A 166 10.16 -6.32 39.94
CA SER A 166 9.95 -7.34 40.95
C SER A 166 8.63 -7.13 41.67
N TYR A 167 8.27 -8.02 42.57
CA TYR A 167 7.14 -7.81 43.48
C TYR A 167 7.63 -7.45 44.90
N ASP A 168 6.91 -6.56 45.57
CA ASP A 168 7.06 -6.36 47.01
C ASP A 168 6.37 -7.47 47.84
N ASN A 169 6.45 -7.37 49.16
CA ASN A 169 5.80 -8.32 50.09
C ASN A 169 4.26 -8.34 49.98
N GLN A 170 3.66 -7.28 49.41
CA GLN A 170 2.24 -7.16 49.16
C GLN A 170 1.85 -7.56 47.72
N ARG A 171 2.79 -8.16 47.00
CA ARG A 171 2.66 -8.50 45.57
C ARG A 171 2.32 -7.33 44.66
N ARG A 172 2.74 -6.11 45.03
CA ARG A 172 2.68 -4.96 44.15
C ARG A 172 3.96 -4.90 43.30
N PRO A 173 3.85 -4.53 42.02
CA PRO A 173 5.05 -4.37 41.17
C PRO A 173 5.93 -3.21 41.66
N VAL A 174 7.24 -3.48 41.73
CA VAL A 174 8.29 -2.50 42.03
C VAL A 174 9.18 -2.36 40.79
N LEU A 175 9.30 -1.14 40.31
CA LEU A 175 10.10 -0.80 39.14
C LEU A 175 11.37 -0.10 39.57
N GLU A 176 12.52 -0.61 39.21
CA GLU A 176 13.80 0.10 39.31
C GLU A 176 14.10 0.70 37.93
N TYR A 177 14.38 1.99 37.88
CA TYR A 177 14.63 2.70 36.63
C TYR A 177 15.70 3.77 36.79
N ARG A 178 16.38 4.06 35.67
CA ARG A 178 17.39 5.08 35.61
C ARG A 178 16.86 6.31 34.86
N SER A 179 16.84 7.45 35.54
CA SER A 179 16.53 8.76 34.98
C SER A 179 17.77 9.62 35.08
N SER A 180 18.26 10.14 33.97
CA SER A 180 19.52 10.92 33.89
C SER A 180 20.72 10.22 34.53
N ALA A 181 21.07 10.54 35.77
CA ALA A 181 22.17 9.93 36.51
C ALA A 181 21.72 9.07 37.71
N ASP A 182 20.47 9.18 38.12
CA ASP A 182 19.95 8.60 39.35
C ASP A 182 19.22 7.28 39.11
N ASP A 183 19.51 6.30 39.96
CA ASP A 183 18.73 5.07 40.08
C ASP A 183 17.54 5.31 41.01
N CYS A 184 16.33 5.17 40.48
CA CYS A 184 15.07 5.42 41.17
C CYS A 184 14.28 4.12 41.34
N SER A 185 13.38 4.10 42.33
CA SER A 185 12.44 3.00 42.53
C SER A 185 11.01 3.53 42.68
N LEU A 186 10.04 2.81 42.08
CA LEU A 186 8.63 3.14 42.12
C LEU A 186 7.80 1.88 42.36
N THR A 187 7.05 1.88 43.46
CA THR A 187 6.03 0.83 43.74
C THR A 187 4.71 1.28 43.15
N VAL A 188 4.04 0.37 42.42
CA VAL A 188 2.79 0.68 41.70
C VAL A 188 1.72 -0.37 41.95
N ASP A 189 0.47 -0.01 41.73
CA ASP A 189 -0.68 -0.91 41.86
C ASP A 189 -0.91 -1.72 40.59
N PHE A 190 -0.44 -1.24 39.46
CA PHE A 190 -0.48 -1.96 38.17
C PHE A 190 0.64 -1.49 37.25
N VAL A 191 1.18 -2.41 36.43
CA VAL A 191 2.17 -2.08 35.42
C VAL A 191 1.80 -2.64 34.05
N ALA A 192 1.80 -1.78 33.01
CA ALA A 192 1.64 -2.15 31.61
C ALA A 192 3.00 -2.11 30.88
N PHE A 193 3.35 -3.23 30.24
CA PHE A 193 4.58 -3.36 29.44
C PHE A 193 4.26 -3.08 27.96
N ALA A 194 4.76 -1.96 27.44
CA ALA A 194 4.51 -1.45 26.09
C ALA A 194 5.81 -1.09 25.34
N GLY A 195 6.94 -1.72 25.67
CA GLY A 195 8.27 -1.37 25.16
C GLY A 195 8.56 -1.69 23.70
N GLY A 196 7.63 -2.35 23.01
CA GLY A 196 7.75 -2.68 21.58
C GLY A 196 8.73 -3.80 21.26
N VAL A 197 8.79 -4.19 19.97
CA VAL A 197 9.53 -5.38 19.52
C VAL A 197 11.05 -5.23 19.64
N ASN A 198 11.58 -4.05 19.40
CA ASN A 198 13.05 -3.87 19.41
C ASN A 198 13.65 -4.01 20.82
N GLU A 199 12.93 -3.59 21.84
CA GLU A 199 13.33 -3.76 23.23
C GLU A 199 13.05 -5.18 23.75
N MET A 200 12.28 -5.96 23.02
CA MET A 200 11.97 -7.35 23.40
C MET A 200 13.15 -8.29 23.23
N ILE A 201 14.05 -8.04 22.25
CA ILE A 201 15.10 -8.98 21.84
C ILE A 201 16.51 -8.40 22.10
N HIS A 202 16.67 -7.10 21.90
CA HIS A 202 17.97 -6.47 21.99
C HIS A 202 18.12 -5.67 23.28
N SER A 203 19.02 -6.14 24.09
CA SER A 203 19.54 -5.35 25.20
C SER A 203 20.80 -4.62 24.74
N ALA A 204 20.81 -3.32 24.79
CA ALA A 204 22.06 -2.57 24.66
C ALA A 204 22.96 -2.90 25.86
N SER A 205 24.12 -3.53 25.61
CA SER A 205 25.17 -3.74 26.60
C SER A 205 24.77 -4.52 27.87
N GLY A 206 24.27 -5.76 27.74
CA GLY A 206 24.09 -6.66 28.90
C GLY A 206 22.93 -6.33 29.83
N ARG A 207 21.98 -5.46 29.43
CA ARG A 207 20.75 -5.19 30.17
C ARG A 207 19.70 -6.28 29.89
N GLN A 208 18.76 -6.45 30.81
CA GLN A 208 17.62 -7.32 30.61
C GLN A 208 16.75 -6.79 29.43
N THR A 209 16.27 -7.70 28.61
CA THR A 209 15.30 -7.37 27.57
C THR A 209 13.92 -7.09 28.18
N MET A 210 13.03 -6.43 27.43
CA MET A 210 11.65 -6.22 27.90
C MET A 210 10.93 -7.56 28.15
N ALA A 211 11.25 -8.59 27.39
CA ALA A 211 10.73 -9.94 27.62
C ALA A 211 11.23 -10.54 28.96
N ASP A 212 12.50 -10.31 29.32
CA ASP A 212 13.07 -10.79 30.58
C ASP A 212 12.49 -10.03 31.78
N LEU A 213 12.30 -8.72 31.63
CA LEU A 213 11.61 -7.91 32.67
C LEU A 213 10.20 -8.41 32.93
N PHE A 214 9.43 -8.77 31.90
CA PHE A 214 8.09 -9.30 32.07
C PHE A 214 8.11 -10.73 32.65
N ARG A 215 9.08 -11.58 32.24
CA ARG A 215 9.25 -12.94 32.81
C ARG A 215 9.54 -12.92 34.30
N ALA A 216 10.15 -11.88 34.83
CA ALA A 216 10.35 -11.75 36.26
C ALA A 216 9.02 -11.72 37.05
N LEU A 217 7.93 -11.26 36.43
CA LEU A 217 6.57 -11.28 37.00
C LEU A 217 5.74 -12.47 36.52
N GLN A 218 6.01 -12.99 35.33
CA GLN A 218 5.28 -14.11 34.71
C GLN A 218 6.26 -15.05 34.04
N PRO A 219 6.77 -16.07 34.81
CA PRO A 219 7.78 -17.01 34.30
C PRO A 219 7.33 -17.82 33.08
N ALA A 220 6.02 -18.04 32.92
CA ALA A 220 5.44 -18.76 31.77
C ALA A 220 5.18 -17.87 30.54
N TYR A 221 5.64 -16.64 30.56
CA TYR A 221 5.52 -15.74 29.39
C TYR A 221 6.48 -16.16 28.28
N GLU A 222 5.91 -16.41 27.12
CA GLU A 222 6.68 -16.58 25.86
C GLU A 222 6.34 -15.44 24.90
N PRO A 223 7.37 -14.73 24.38
CA PRO A 223 7.16 -13.62 23.45
C PRO A 223 6.55 -14.12 22.14
N PRO A 224 5.90 -13.24 21.37
CA PRO A 224 5.34 -13.60 20.07
C PRO A 224 6.44 -13.95 19.07
N GLN A 225 6.06 -14.68 18.02
CA GLN A 225 6.96 -14.98 16.90
C GLN A 225 7.33 -13.71 16.14
N LEU A 226 8.58 -13.68 15.67
CA LEU A 226 9.19 -12.54 14.99
C LEU A 226 9.67 -12.89 13.60
N ARG A 227 9.74 -11.88 12.74
CA ARG A 227 10.45 -11.90 11.46
C ARG A 227 11.24 -10.62 11.28
N LYS A 228 12.25 -10.63 10.43
CA LYS A 228 12.92 -9.42 9.99
C LYS A 228 12.10 -8.73 8.90
N ALA A 229 12.09 -7.40 8.93
CA ALA A 229 11.67 -6.57 7.82
C ALA A 229 12.88 -5.74 7.37
N LEU A 230 13.01 -5.50 6.08
CA LEU A 230 14.00 -4.58 5.53
C LEU A 230 13.27 -3.31 5.11
N ILE A 231 13.62 -2.19 5.74
CA ILE A 231 13.05 -0.88 5.49
C ILE A 231 14.11 0.00 4.84
N VAL A 232 13.76 0.57 3.71
CA VAL A 232 14.64 1.45 2.93
C VAL A 232 13.94 2.77 2.69
N GLU A 233 14.60 3.87 2.98
CA GLU A 233 14.15 5.21 2.59
C GLU A 233 14.96 5.69 1.39
N LEU A 234 14.27 5.90 0.28
CA LEU A 234 14.81 6.45 -0.94
C LEU A 234 14.39 7.91 -1.08
N GLU A 235 15.33 8.78 -1.36
CA GLU A 235 15.02 10.15 -1.76
C GLU A 235 14.72 10.18 -3.25
N ALA A 236 13.54 10.69 -3.58
CA ALA A 236 13.12 10.88 -4.97
C ALA A 236 13.58 12.24 -5.47
N PRO A 237 14.05 12.35 -6.72
CA PRO A 237 14.20 13.63 -7.37
C PRO A 237 12.87 14.40 -7.36
N PRO A 238 12.89 15.74 -7.28
CA PRO A 238 11.68 16.56 -7.21
C PRO A 238 10.66 16.25 -8.32
N GLU A 239 11.16 15.95 -9.51
CA GLU A 239 10.36 15.63 -10.70
C GLU A 239 9.57 14.31 -10.56
N CYS A 240 10.01 13.42 -9.69
CA CYS A 240 9.39 12.11 -9.48
C CYS A 240 8.42 12.09 -8.29
N SER A 241 8.50 13.09 -7.42
CA SER A 241 7.76 13.11 -6.16
C SER A 241 6.26 13.35 -6.35
N GLU A 242 5.85 14.11 -7.36
CA GLU A 242 4.44 14.46 -7.59
C GLU A 242 3.63 13.30 -8.16
N LEU A 243 4.19 12.52 -9.07
CA LEU A 243 3.48 11.46 -9.80
C LEU A 243 3.17 10.22 -8.96
N THR A 244 3.99 9.96 -7.94
CA THR A 244 3.86 8.78 -7.07
C THR A 244 3.42 9.13 -5.66
N SER A 245 3.33 10.42 -5.32
CA SER A 245 3.13 10.91 -3.95
C SER A 245 1.81 10.53 -3.28
N GLN A 246 0.86 9.95 -4.03
CA GLN A 246 -0.48 9.64 -3.52
C GLN A 246 -0.88 8.17 -3.73
N ARG A 247 0.05 7.32 -4.18
CA ARG A 247 -0.23 5.91 -4.44
C ARG A 247 0.69 4.98 -3.65
N LEU A 248 0.07 4.09 -2.88
CA LEU A 248 0.76 2.99 -2.23
C LEU A 248 0.86 1.80 -3.20
N HIS A 249 2.05 1.26 -3.37
CA HIS A 249 2.27 0.11 -4.24
C HIS A 249 2.59 -1.14 -3.43
N TYR A 250 1.88 -2.23 -3.70
CA TYR A 250 2.23 -3.59 -3.31
C TYR A 250 2.71 -4.35 -4.53
N LEU A 251 3.87 -4.99 -4.42
CA LEU A 251 4.48 -5.72 -5.52
C LEU A 251 4.66 -7.19 -5.16
N GLU A 252 4.52 -8.05 -6.14
CA GLU A 252 4.96 -9.43 -6.03
C GLU A 252 6.49 -9.45 -5.96
N GLY A 253 7.02 -10.05 -4.90
CA GLY A 253 8.44 -10.02 -4.58
C GLY A 253 9.20 -11.28 -4.93
N SER A 254 8.53 -12.33 -5.41
CA SER A 254 9.19 -13.59 -5.78
C SER A 254 9.90 -13.47 -7.12
N LEU A 255 11.15 -13.08 -7.07
CA LEU A 255 12.09 -13.13 -8.17
C LEU A 255 12.87 -14.44 -8.14
N LYS A 256 13.53 -14.82 -9.24
CA LYS A 256 14.34 -16.05 -9.31
C LYS A 256 15.38 -16.16 -8.16
N ARG A 257 15.86 -15.03 -7.64
CA ARG A 257 16.89 -14.94 -6.61
C ARG A 257 16.40 -14.36 -5.26
N LEU A 258 15.25 -13.66 -5.25
CA LEU A 258 14.69 -13.06 -4.04
C LEU A 258 13.39 -13.78 -3.66
N ARG A 259 13.32 -14.26 -2.41
CA ARG A 259 12.13 -14.89 -1.83
C ARG A 259 11.49 -13.92 -0.85
N LEU A 260 10.62 -13.05 -1.39
CA LEU A 260 9.91 -12.03 -0.63
C LEU A 260 8.42 -12.36 -0.57
N ASP A 261 7.83 -12.24 0.61
CA ASP A 261 6.42 -12.52 0.87
C ASP A 261 5.56 -11.27 0.67
N MET A 262 6.11 -10.10 1.02
CA MET A 262 5.45 -8.82 0.89
C MET A 262 6.48 -7.75 0.52
N CYS A 263 6.12 -6.94 -0.46
CA CYS A 263 6.88 -5.77 -0.86
C CYS A 263 5.92 -4.59 -0.99
N SER A 264 6.24 -3.47 -0.36
CA SER A 264 5.46 -2.24 -0.51
C SER A 264 6.37 -1.04 -0.73
N ILE A 265 5.86 -0.09 -1.51
CA ILE A 265 6.49 1.21 -1.73
C ILE A 265 5.46 2.25 -1.32
N MET A 266 5.75 2.96 -0.23
CA MET A 266 4.87 3.96 0.37
C MET A 266 5.44 5.35 0.09
N PRO A 267 4.67 6.26 -0.52
CA PRO A 267 5.12 7.62 -0.73
C PRO A 267 5.15 8.41 0.57
N LYS A 268 6.15 9.26 0.68
CA LYS A 268 6.28 10.33 1.66
C LYS A 268 6.69 11.60 0.93
N GLN A 269 6.64 12.74 1.59
CA GLN A 269 7.05 14.01 0.99
C GLN A 269 8.54 13.98 0.60
N GLY A 270 8.82 13.86 -0.71
CA GLY A 270 10.20 13.78 -1.24
C GLY A 270 10.94 12.46 -0.97
N LEU A 271 10.26 11.45 -0.40
CA LEU A 271 10.85 10.15 -0.06
C LEU A 271 9.91 9.01 -0.44
N PHE A 272 10.49 7.82 -0.62
CA PHE A 272 9.77 6.55 -0.71
C PHE A 272 10.24 5.61 0.39
N THR A 273 9.31 5.11 1.20
CA THR A 273 9.61 4.02 2.11
C THR A 273 9.34 2.69 1.40
N ILE A 274 10.38 1.90 1.19
CA ILE A 274 10.27 0.51 0.72
C ILE A 274 10.29 -0.40 1.94
N THR A 275 9.32 -1.30 2.01
CA THR A 275 9.29 -2.36 3.03
C THR A 275 9.32 -3.72 2.35
N LEU A 276 10.32 -4.52 2.68
CA LEU A 276 10.52 -5.88 2.17
C LEU A 276 10.45 -6.87 3.33
N ILE A 277 9.65 -7.92 3.18
CA ILE A 277 9.50 -8.99 4.15
C ILE A 277 9.55 -10.32 3.40
N GLY A 278 10.33 -11.26 3.86
CA GLY A 278 10.42 -12.57 3.24
C GLY A 278 11.66 -13.35 3.68
N GLN A 279 11.79 -14.55 3.17
CA GLN A 279 12.85 -15.46 3.56
C GLN A 279 14.25 -14.89 3.30
N SER A 280 14.45 -14.20 2.17
CA SER A 280 15.74 -13.57 1.86
C SER A 280 16.12 -12.49 2.88
N VAL A 281 15.15 -11.79 3.47
CA VAL A 281 15.38 -10.81 4.53
C VAL A 281 15.67 -11.49 5.86
N ASP A 282 14.98 -12.59 6.18
CA ASP A 282 15.22 -13.35 7.43
C ASP A 282 16.63 -13.95 7.46
N GLU A 283 17.12 -14.43 6.31
CA GLU A 283 18.43 -15.03 6.12
C GLU A 283 19.58 -14.01 6.08
N ALA A 284 19.30 -12.73 5.80
CA ALA A 284 20.32 -11.69 5.76
C ALA A 284 20.96 -11.50 7.14
N SER A 285 22.28 -11.61 7.20
CA SER A 285 23.06 -11.54 8.44
C SER A 285 23.89 -10.27 8.56
N SER A 286 24.10 -9.56 7.46
CA SER A 286 24.98 -8.39 7.38
C SER A 286 24.29 -7.20 6.67
N HIS A 287 24.86 -6.02 6.88
CA HIS A 287 24.45 -4.83 6.12
C HIS A 287 24.68 -5.00 4.61
N ARG A 288 25.72 -5.73 4.22
CA ARG A 288 26.03 -6.04 2.81
C ARG A 288 24.94 -6.90 2.19
N ASP A 289 24.42 -7.90 2.90
CA ASP A 289 23.30 -8.73 2.42
C ASP A 289 22.05 -7.88 2.20
N ASN A 290 21.76 -6.97 3.13
CA ASN A 290 20.64 -6.03 3.00
C ASN A 290 20.78 -5.12 1.77
N LEU A 291 21.96 -4.58 1.52
CA LEU A 291 22.25 -3.77 0.31
C LEU A 291 22.05 -4.57 -0.97
N GLU A 292 22.51 -5.82 -0.99
CA GLU A 292 22.34 -6.70 -2.15
C GLU A 292 20.86 -7.02 -2.43
N ILE A 293 20.06 -7.27 -1.38
CA ILE A 293 18.60 -7.45 -1.50
C ILE A 293 17.95 -6.20 -2.10
N VAL A 294 18.33 -5.01 -1.61
CA VAL A 294 17.80 -3.73 -2.11
C VAL A 294 18.17 -3.54 -3.59
N ARG A 295 19.43 -3.76 -3.95
CA ARG A 295 19.91 -3.64 -5.34
C ARG A 295 19.10 -4.55 -6.27
N GLN A 296 19.00 -5.84 -5.94
CA GLN A 296 18.23 -6.82 -6.75
C GLN A 296 16.75 -6.45 -6.83
N PHE A 297 16.17 -5.91 -5.77
CA PHE A 297 14.78 -5.45 -5.77
C PHE A 297 14.58 -4.25 -6.69
N LEU A 298 15.45 -3.25 -6.61
CA LEU A 298 15.38 -2.03 -7.44
C LEU A 298 15.59 -2.33 -8.94
N GLU A 299 16.44 -3.30 -9.28
CA GLU A 299 16.67 -3.73 -10.66
C GLU A 299 15.48 -4.52 -11.27
N THR A 300 14.46 -4.82 -10.46
CA THR A 300 13.29 -5.56 -10.94
C THR A 300 12.47 -4.73 -11.92
N PRO A 301 12.13 -5.23 -13.13
CA PRO A 301 11.40 -4.47 -14.14
C PRO A 301 10.06 -3.89 -13.66
N ARG A 302 9.42 -4.52 -12.66
CA ARG A 302 8.18 -4.01 -12.06
C ARG A 302 8.42 -2.85 -11.11
N VAL A 303 9.50 -2.87 -10.37
CA VAL A 303 9.92 -1.77 -9.52
C VAL A 303 10.27 -0.57 -10.39
N CYS A 304 11.01 -0.81 -11.48
CA CYS A 304 11.35 0.21 -12.48
C CYS A 304 10.13 0.87 -13.14
N ARG A 305 8.97 0.21 -13.18
CA ARG A 305 7.71 0.83 -13.66
C ARG A 305 7.07 1.75 -12.64
N VAL A 306 7.36 1.56 -11.37
CA VAL A 306 6.78 2.31 -10.25
C VAL A 306 7.70 3.42 -9.81
N LEU A 307 8.99 3.10 -9.71
CA LEU A 307 10.04 4.05 -9.40
C LEU A 307 10.78 4.41 -10.68
N PRO A 308 11.11 5.67 -10.91
CA PRO A 308 11.91 6.08 -12.06
C PRO A 308 13.32 5.48 -11.94
N CYS A 309 13.63 4.50 -12.80
CA CYS A 309 14.89 3.77 -12.74
C CYS A 309 16.11 4.58 -13.15
N ASP A 310 15.90 5.71 -13.84
CA ASP A 310 16.99 6.53 -14.37
C ASP A 310 17.29 7.76 -13.50
N ALA A 311 16.49 7.97 -12.46
CA ALA A 311 16.81 8.99 -11.49
C ALA A 311 17.79 8.41 -10.47
N GLU A 312 18.88 9.11 -10.21
CA GLU A 312 19.78 8.80 -9.10
C GLU A 312 19.02 8.94 -7.78
N MET A 313 18.37 7.84 -7.37
CA MET A 313 17.69 7.78 -6.09
C MET A 313 18.72 7.55 -4.97
N ALA A 314 18.87 8.53 -4.12
CA ALA A 314 19.77 8.41 -2.98
C ALA A 314 19.12 7.53 -1.89
N VAL A 315 19.80 6.46 -1.52
CA VAL A 315 19.44 5.68 -0.33
C VAL A 315 19.79 6.48 0.92
N ARG A 316 18.80 6.91 1.67
CA ARG A 316 18.97 7.72 2.90
C ARG A 316 19.09 6.89 4.16
N CYS A 317 18.43 5.74 4.17
CA CYS A 317 18.48 4.83 5.31
C CYS A 317 18.16 3.41 4.87
N ILE A 318 18.86 2.45 5.45
CA ILE A 318 18.53 1.03 5.39
C ILE A 318 18.55 0.52 6.83
N CYS A 319 17.47 -0.12 7.26
CA CYS A 319 17.41 -0.79 8.55
C CYS A 319 16.66 -2.12 8.45
N SER A 320 17.01 -3.04 9.32
CA SER A 320 16.40 -4.38 9.38
C SER A 320 15.76 -4.61 10.76
N PRO A 321 14.64 -3.95 11.07
CA PRO A 321 13.94 -4.16 12.34
C PRO A 321 13.24 -5.51 12.35
N TYR A 322 12.97 -6.00 13.55
CA TYR A 322 12.05 -7.11 13.74
C TYR A 322 10.60 -6.62 13.74
N ILE A 323 9.72 -7.46 13.24
CA ILE A 323 8.26 -7.31 13.29
C ILE A 323 7.62 -8.54 13.93
N VAL A 324 6.56 -8.30 14.65
CA VAL A 324 5.76 -9.35 15.26
C VAL A 324 4.81 -9.95 14.24
N ILE A 325 4.71 -11.27 14.19
CA ILE A 325 3.81 -12.00 13.27
C ILE A 325 2.87 -12.97 13.98
N GLY A 326 2.91 -13.03 15.30
CA GLY A 326 2.14 -13.94 16.13
C GLY A 326 1.58 -13.28 17.37
N THR A 327 1.30 -14.10 18.39
CA THR A 327 0.80 -13.67 19.69
C THR A 327 1.63 -14.33 20.77
N ALA A 328 1.82 -13.64 21.90
CA ALA A 328 2.48 -14.16 23.08
C ALA A 328 1.65 -15.27 23.77
N THR A 329 2.34 -16.08 24.57
CA THR A 329 1.75 -16.99 25.54
C THR A 329 1.74 -16.29 26.92
N GLN A 330 0.63 -16.29 27.59
CA GLN A 330 0.42 -15.70 28.93
C GLN A 330 0.96 -14.26 29.08
N PRO A 331 0.45 -13.28 28.30
CA PRO A 331 0.90 -11.88 28.36
C PRO A 331 0.29 -11.09 29.54
N PHE A 332 -0.11 -11.75 30.62
CA PHE A 332 -0.67 -11.14 31.83
C PHE A 332 -0.20 -11.86 33.08
N ALA A 333 -0.01 -11.12 34.15
CA ALA A 333 0.40 -11.56 35.46
C ALA A 333 -0.47 -10.88 36.52
N HIS A 334 -0.24 -11.17 37.79
CA HIS A 334 -0.86 -10.44 38.87
C HIS A 334 -0.41 -8.98 38.84
N ARG A 335 -1.35 -8.04 38.72
CA ARG A 335 -1.08 -6.58 38.62
C ARG A 335 -0.14 -6.19 37.47
N ALA A 336 -0.05 -6.98 36.43
CA ALA A 336 0.81 -6.67 35.27
C ALA A 336 0.26 -7.27 33.98
N ALA A 337 0.43 -6.54 32.87
CA ALA A 337 0.11 -7.06 31.52
C ALA A 337 1.11 -6.55 30.47
N ALA A 338 1.44 -7.41 29.50
CA ALA A 338 2.09 -7.02 28.27
C ALA A 338 1.07 -6.59 27.22
N MET A 339 1.44 -5.61 26.38
CA MET A 339 0.58 -5.08 25.33
C MET A 339 1.40 -4.63 24.10
N GLY A 340 0.70 -4.31 23.02
CA GLY A 340 1.37 -3.99 21.77
C GLY A 340 2.19 -5.16 21.25
N ASP A 341 3.36 -4.90 20.69
CA ASP A 341 4.23 -5.93 20.11
C ASP A 341 4.72 -6.98 21.13
N LEU A 342 4.65 -6.70 22.42
CA LEU A 342 4.96 -7.69 23.47
C LEU A 342 3.85 -8.73 23.64
N ALA A 343 2.61 -8.43 23.25
CA ALA A 343 1.48 -9.34 23.41
C ALA A 343 0.97 -9.89 22.09
N ALA A 344 0.67 -9.01 21.12
CA ALA A 344 0.10 -9.42 19.84
C ALA A 344 0.15 -8.28 18.83
N THR A 345 0.07 -8.65 17.55
CA THR A 345 -0.19 -7.69 16.45
C THR A 345 -0.91 -8.40 15.32
N ARG A 346 -1.45 -7.62 14.37
CA ARG A 346 -1.92 -8.14 13.09
C ARG A 346 -0.72 -8.42 12.19
N ARG A 347 -0.72 -9.58 11.56
CA ARG A 347 0.38 -10.03 10.69
C ARG A 347 0.60 -9.07 9.53
N TYR A 348 1.79 -8.50 9.43
CA TYR A 348 2.27 -7.58 8.38
C TYR A 348 1.57 -6.22 8.27
N LYS A 349 0.53 -5.95 9.02
CA LYS A 349 -0.24 -4.70 8.93
C LYS A 349 -0.83 -4.26 10.25
N ASP A 350 -1.15 -2.97 10.35
CA ASP A 350 -1.95 -2.37 11.43
C ASP A 350 -1.46 -2.65 12.85
N GLY A 351 -0.14 -2.73 13.06
CA GLY A 351 0.41 -2.86 14.40
C GLY A 351 -0.05 -1.75 15.35
N MET A 352 -0.18 -0.51 14.84
CA MET A 352 -0.67 0.61 15.63
C MET A 352 -2.17 0.49 15.97
N LEU A 353 -3.00 0.00 15.05
CA LEU A 353 -4.41 -0.28 15.35
C LEU A 353 -4.54 -1.43 16.36
N ALA A 354 -3.73 -2.48 16.22
CA ALA A 354 -3.70 -3.57 17.20
C ALA A 354 -3.29 -3.06 18.59
N ALA A 355 -2.32 -2.15 18.65
CA ALA A 355 -1.90 -1.49 19.88
C ALA A 355 -3.03 -0.66 20.50
N HIS A 356 -3.78 0.11 19.69
CA HIS A 356 -4.95 0.86 20.14
C HIS A 356 -6.05 -0.06 20.69
N ASP A 357 -6.41 -1.13 19.97
CA ASP A 357 -7.47 -2.06 20.39
C ASP A 357 -7.10 -2.76 21.69
N MET A 358 -5.84 -3.22 21.83
CA MET A 358 -5.34 -3.81 23.08
C MET A 358 -5.32 -2.81 24.23
N ALA A 359 -4.94 -1.56 23.96
CA ALA A 359 -4.92 -0.49 24.94
C ALA A 359 -6.32 -0.22 25.52
N LEU A 360 -7.32 -0.13 24.64
CA LEU A 360 -8.71 0.07 25.04
C LEU A 360 -9.24 -1.09 25.89
N ASP A 361 -9.03 -2.33 25.43
CA ASP A 361 -9.55 -3.51 26.10
C ASP A 361 -8.83 -3.76 27.44
N LEU A 362 -7.50 -3.53 27.53
CA LEU A 362 -6.77 -3.60 28.79
C LEU A 362 -7.19 -2.49 29.78
N ALA A 363 -7.41 -1.27 29.29
CA ALA A 363 -7.87 -0.17 30.13
C ALA A 363 -9.25 -0.47 30.75
N LYS A 364 -10.18 -1.04 29.97
CA LYS A 364 -11.47 -1.53 30.50
C LYS A 364 -11.28 -2.62 31.54
N ALA A 365 -10.43 -3.61 31.29
CA ALA A 365 -10.16 -4.69 32.24
C ALA A 365 -9.65 -4.14 33.57
N VAL A 366 -8.67 -3.24 33.54
CA VAL A 366 -8.01 -2.67 34.72
C VAL A 366 -8.93 -1.75 35.51
N VAL A 367 -9.74 -0.94 34.84
CA VAL A 367 -10.64 0.04 35.53
C VAL A 367 -11.90 -0.62 36.08
N GLU A 368 -12.48 -1.57 35.34
CA GLU A 368 -13.81 -2.08 35.59
C GLU A 368 -13.84 -3.45 36.26
N GLN A 369 -12.89 -4.31 35.92
CA GLN A 369 -12.99 -5.73 36.30
C GLN A 369 -12.00 -6.11 37.40
N GLY A 370 -10.70 -5.88 37.22
CA GLY A 370 -9.68 -6.18 38.23
C GLY A 370 -8.31 -6.44 37.63
N VAL A 371 -7.33 -6.63 38.52
CA VAL A 371 -5.89 -6.70 38.13
C VAL A 371 -5.22 -8.00 38.55
N ASP A 372 -5.92 -8.95 39.13
CA ASP A 372 -5.38 -10.28 39.36
C ASP A 372 -5.24 -11.05 38.03
N ALA A 373 -4.30 -12.01 37.98
CA ALA A 373 -3.97 -12.73 36.75
C ALA A 373 -5.18 -13.47 36.14
N SER A 374 -6.10 -13.99 36.97
CA SER A 374 -7.28 -14.70 36.51
C SER A 374 -8.30 -13.77 35.87
N THR A 375 -8.52 -12.60 36.47
CA THR A 375 -9.40 -11.56 35.94
C THR A 375 -8.84 -11.00 34.62
N LEU A 376 -7.54 -10.70 34.55
CA LEU A 376 -6.90 -10.25 33.32
C LEU A 376 -6.97 -11.33 32.22
N ALA A 377 -6.83 -12.61 32.57
CA ALA A 377 -6.99 -13.72 31.61
C ALA A 377 -8.40 -13.76 31.02
N GLN A 378 -9.44 -13.50 31.83
CA GLN A 378 -10.83 -13.51 31.40
C GLN A 378 -11.23 -12.23 30.66
N ALA A 379 -10.73 -11.06 31.07
CA ALA A 379 -11.11 -9.77 30.53
C ALA A 379 -10.30 -9.34 29.30
N TYR A 380 -8.99 -9.55 29.35
CA TYR A 380 -8.04 -9.14 28.28
C TYR A 380 -7.61 -10.30 27.39
N GLY A 381 -7.60 -11.55 27.92
CA GLY A 381 -7.25 -12.76 27.15
C GLY A 381 -8.02 -12.93 25.85
N PRO A 382 -9.34 -12.70 25.79
CA PRO A 382 -10.14 -12.77 24.55
C PRO A 382 -9.64 -11.84 23.42
N THR A 383 -9.02 -10.72 23.76
CA THR A 383 -8.41 -9.80 22.79
C THR A 383 -7.19 -10.45 22.13
N ILE A 384 -6.33 -11.09 22.92
CA ILE A 384 -5.17 -11.82 22.39
C ILE A 384 -5.62 -13.00 21.51
N ASP A 385 -6.66 -13.72 21.93
CA ASP A 385 -7.23 -14.84 21.17
C ASP A 385 -7.89 -14.37 19.86
N ARG A 386 -8.48 -13.17 19.84
CA ARG A 386 -8.99 -12.55 18.63
C ARG A 386 -7.86 -12.33 17.62
N PHE A 387 -6.71 -11.77 18.04
CA PHE A 387 -5.54 -11.61 17.17
C PHE A 387 -4.95 -12.96 16.73
N ARG A 388 -4.90 -13.94 17.63
CA ARG A 388 -4.42 -15.30 17.31
C ARG A 388 -5.27 -15.94 16.21
N ARG A 389 -6.59 -15.84 16.30
CA ARG A 389 -7.52 -16.36 15.26
C ARG A 389 -7.37 -15.57 13.95
N ASP A 390 -7.34 -14.24 14.00
CA ASP A 390 -7.22 -13.40 12.82
C ASP A 390 -5.90 -13.68 12.08
N ASN A 391 -4.79 -13.86 12.79
CA ASN A 391 -3.49 -14.20 12.22
C ASN A 391 -3.42 -15.58 11.53
N ARG A 392 -4.26 -16.54 11.92
CA ARG A 392 -4.40 -17.81 11.19
C ARG A 392 -4.99 -17.58 9.81
N PHE A 393 -6.03 -16.75 9.71
CA PHE A 393 -6.60 -16.33 8.43
C PHE A 393 -5.61 -15.50 7.61
N ALA A 394 -4.83 -14.63 8.25
CA ALA A 394 -3.76 -13.90 7.58
C ALA A 394 -2.77 -14.84 6.88
N SER A 395 -2.36 -15.91 7.55
CA SER A 395 -1.44 -16.91 6.98
C SER A 395 -2.00 -17.55 5.71
N LEU A 396 -3.29 -17.87 5.69
CA LEU A 396 -3.99 -18.38 4.51
C LEU A 396 -4.04 -17.35 3.40
N ILE A 397 -4.43 -16.10 3.72
CA ILE A 397 -4.55 -15.02 2.74
C ILE A 397 -3.21 -14.72 2.09
N TYR A 398 -2.11 -14.60 2.86
CA TYR A 398 -0.78 -14.34 2.31
C TYR A 398 -0.21 -15.54 1.55
N PHE A 399 -0.55 -16.77 1.91
CA PHE A 399 -0.25 -17.96 1.12
C PHE A 399 -0.94 -17.89 -0.26
N LEU A 400 -2.25 -17.62 -0.29
CA LEU A 400 -3.02 -17.46 -1.53
C LEU A 400 -2.54 -16.26 -2.35
N TYR A 401 -2.23 -15.14 -1.70
CA TYR A 401 -1.66 -13.95 -2.35
C TYR A 401 -0.37 -14.31 -3.10
N ARG A 402 0.59 -14.98 -2.45
CA ARG A 402 1.81 -15.45 -3.12
C ARG A 402 1.47 -16.32 -4.31
N TRP A 403 0.66 -17.34 -4.11
CA TRP A 403 0.30 -18.29 -5.16
C TRP A 403 -0.35 -17.61 -6.37
N PHE A 404 -1.31 -16.71 -6.15
CA PHE A 404 -2.01 -16.00 -7.21
C PHE A 404 -1.12 -15.03 -7.96
N PHE A 405 -0.22 -14.32 -7.29
CA PHE A 405 0.55 -13.26 -7.93
C PHE A 405 1.92 -13.73 -8.45
N THR A 406 2.46 -14.86 -8.01
CA THR A 406 3.68 -15.45 -8.58
C THR A 406 3.44 -16.19 -9.89
N SER A 407 2.25 -16.69 -10.13
CA SER A 407 1.85 -17.36 -11.37
C SER A 407 1.26 -16.36 -12.36
N THR A 408 1.77 -16.36 -13.60
CA THR A 408 1.23 -15.50 -14.67
C THR A 408 -0.23 -15.86 -14.99
N ALA A 409 -0.56 -17.16 -15.02
CA ALA A 409 -1.93 -17.63 -15.29
C ALA A 409 -2.90 -17.18 -14.19
N TRP A 410 -2.57 -17.40 -12.92
CA TRP A 410 -3.42 -16.97 -11.81
C TRP A 410 -3.52 -15.46 -11.69
N SER A 411 -2.43 -14.75 -11.87
CA SER A 411 -2.43 -13.28 -11.87
C SER A 411 -3.32 -12.73 -12.99
N ARG A 412 -3.38 -13.40 -14.14
CA ARG A 412 -4.28 -13.10 -15.25
C ARG A 412 -5.75 -13.36 -14.89
N ILE A 413 -6.05 -14.51 -14.28
CA ILE A 413 -7.41 -14.87 -13.83
C ILE A 413 -7.93 -13.83 -12.82
N ILE A 414 -7.12 -13.48 -11.82
CA ILE A 414 -7.48 -12.48 -10.81
C ILE A 414 -7.72 -11.12 -11.46
N TYR A 415 -6.84 -10.70 -12.38
CA TYR A 415 -7.03 -9.46 -13.13
C TYR A 415 -8.35 -9.44 -13.90
N GLN A 416 -8.66 -10.51 -14.64
CA GLN A 416 -9.92 -10.58 -15.42
C GLN A 416 -11.15 -10.54 -14.52
N THR A 417 -11.11 -11.24 -13.39
CA THR A 417 -12.19 -11.21 -12.40
C THR A 417 -12.41 -9.80 -11.87
N TYR A 418 -11.33 -9.11 -11.46
CA TYR A 418 -11.37 -7.73 -10.99
C TYR A 418 -11.90 -6.77 -12.07
N SER A 419 -11.40 -6.86 -13.31
CA SER A 419 -11.84 -6.02 -14.42
C SER A 419 -13.33 -6.19 -14.73
N SER A 420 -13.85 -7.42 -14.61
CA SER A 420 -15.27 -7.67 -14.79
C SER A 420 -16.14 -6.99 -13.72
N GLU A 421 -15.62 -6.88 -12.50
CA GLU A 421 -16.35 -6.21 -11.40
C GLU A 421 -16.40 -4.68 -11.58
N LYS A 422 -15.37 -4.07 -12.18
CA LYS A 422 -15.37 -2.61 -12.47
C LYS A 422 -16.50 -2.20 -13.40
N LYS A 423 -17.01 -3.12 -14.23
CA LYS A 423 -18.16 -2.89 -15.11
C LYS A 423 -19.50 -2.89 -14.37
N LEU A 424 -19.54 -3.31 -13.09
CA LEU A 424 -20.76 -3.34 -12.29
C LEU A 424 -21.11 -1.96 -11.75
N THR A 425 -22.36 -1.58 -11.89
CA THR A 425 -22.91 -0.30 -11.43
C THR A 425 -22.88 -0.15 -9.90
N HIS A 426 -23.15 -1.26 -9.18
CA HIS A 426 -23.26 -1.23 -7.73
C HIS A 426 -21.97 -1.70 -7.06
N ALA A 427 -21.35 -0.81 -6.27
CA ALA A 427 -20.13 -1.10 -5.50
C ALA A 427 -20.29 -2.30 -4.55
N SER A 428 -21.48 -2.49 -3.98
CA SER A 428 -21.79 -3.63 -3.08
C SER A 428 -21.64 -5.01 -3.72
N ARG A 429 -21.62 -5.07 -5.05
CA ARG A 429 -21.42 -6.31 -5.83
C ARG A 429 -19.95 -6.54 -6.21
N ARG A 430 -19.04 -5.64 -5.87
CA ARG A 430 -17.61 -5.68 -6.21
C ARG A 430 -16.80 -6.36 -5.10
N ASN A 431 -16.95 -7.68 -4.96
CA ASN A 431 -16.31 -8.44 -3.88
C ASN A 431 -14.78 -8.43 -3.96
N PHE A 432 -14.20 -8.53 -5.16
CA PHE A 432 -12.75 -8.49 -5.35
C PHE A 432 -12.16 -7.11 -5.02
N GLU A 433 -12.83 -6.05 -5.42
CA GLU A 433 -12.43 -4.69 -5.07
C GLU A 433 -12.38 -4.52 -3.55
N ARG A 434 -13.40 -5.00 -2.83
CA ARG A 434 -13.44 -5.00 -1.36
C ARG A 434 -12.33 -5.86 -0.75
N ILE A 435 -12.11 -7.09 -1.25
CA ILE A 435 -11.05 -7.98 -0.76
C ILE A 435 -9.67 -7.33 -0.90
N PHE A 436 -9.35 -6.82 -2.10
CA PHE A 436 -8.07 -6.16 -2.34
C PHE A 436 -7.91 -4.90 -1.51
N TRP A 437 -8.97 -4.09 -1.42
CA TRP A 437 -8.97 -2.92 -0.55
C TRP A 437 -8.67 -3.30 0.90
N SER A 438 -9.41 -4.26 1.45
CA SER A 438 -9.29 -4.67 2.84
C SER A 438 -7.93 -5.31 3.17
N VAL A 439 -7.37 -6.13 2.24
CA VAL A 439 -6.01 -6.65 2.36
C VAL A 439 -4.98 -5.53 2.32
N SER A 440 -5.18 -4.53 1.46
CA SER A 440 -4.22 -3.45 1.25
C SER A 440 -4.28 -2.36 2.32
N SER A 441 -5.46 -2.01 2.81
CA SER A 441 -5.68 -0.94 3.77
C SER A 441 -5.74 -1.40 5.23
N GLY A 442 -6.06 -2.68 5.47
CA GLY A 442 -6.35 -3.19 6.82
C GLY A 442 -7.77 -2.87 7.31
N ASP A 443 -8.67 -2.43 6.42
CA ASP A 443 -10.01 -1.94 6.77
C ASP A 443 -10.94 -3.02 7.36
N GLU A 444 -10.65 -4.30 7.10
CA GLU A 444 -11.38 -5.43 7.67
C GLU A 444 -10.43 -6.42 8.38
N SER A 445 -10.98 -7.28 9.24
CA SER A 445 -10.23 -8.39 9.81
C SER A 445 -9.87 -9.42 8.72
N TYR A 446 -8.77 -10.15 8.91
CA TYR A 446 -8.40 -11.22 7.98
C TYR A 446 -9.45 -12.34 7.94
N GLN A 447 -10.15 -12.57 9.04
CA GLN A 447 -11.27 -13.51 9.08
C GLN A 447 -12.40 -13.06 8.13
N GLN A 448 -12.80 -11.77 8.16
CA GLN A 448 -13.84 -11.24 7.26
C GLN A 448 -13.40 -11.29 5.80
N ILE A 449 -12.13 -10.97 5.53
CA ILE A 449 -11.55 -11.06 4.18
C ILE A 449 -11.57 -12.51 3.68
N ALA A 450 -11.17 -13.49 4.50
CA ALA A 450 -11.19 -14.90 4.14
C ALA A 450 -12.62 -15.36 3.81
N TRP A 451 -13.60 -15.03 4.65
CA TRP A 451 -15.00 -15.32 4.35
C TRP A 451 -15.49 -14.68 3.05
N ALA A 452 -15.06 -13.44 2.75
CA ALA A 452 -15.41 -12.79 1.49
C ALA A 452 -14.80 -13.52 0.28
N MET A 453 -13.55 -14.03 0.41
CA MET A 453 -12.89 -14.80 -0.66
C MET A 453 -13.61 -16.11 -0.99
N PHE A 454 -14.13 -16.80 0.01
CA PHE A 454 -14.81 -18.10 -0.15
C PHE A 454 -16.32 -17.99 -0.32
N ARG A 455 -16.89 -16.79 -0.44
CA ARG A 455 -18.33 -16.64 -0.77
C ARG A 455 -18.64 -17.31 -2.10
N PRO A 456 -19.77 -18.03 -2.23
CA PRO A 456 -20.15 -18.67 -3.49
C PRO A 456 -20.18 -17.72 -4.68
N SER A 457 -20.64 -16.47 -4.47
CA SER A 457 -20.61 -15.42 -5.51
C SER A 457 -19.21 -15.03 -5.96
N THR A 458 -18.23 -15.00 -5.05
CA THR A 458 -16.83 -14.70 -5.36
C THR A 458 -16.20 -15.85 -6.16
N VAL A 459 -16.39 -17.09 -5.70
CA VAL A 459 -15.90 -18.30 -6.38
C VAL A 459 -16.51 -18.42 -7.78
N TRP A 460 -17.83 -18.21 -7.91
CA TRP A 460 -18.52 -18.23 -9.20
C TRP A 460 -17.94 -17.22 -10.18
N ARG A 461 -17.62 -16.01 -9.72
CA ARG A 461 -16.96 -15.01 -10.58
C ARG A 461 -15.55 -15.38 -10.99
N ILE A 462 -14.75 -15.96 -10.10
CA ILE A 462 -13.44 -16.49 -10.49
C ILE A 462 -13.59 -17.49 -11.63
N LEU A 463 -14.55 -18.41 -11.53
CA LEU A 463 -14.77 -19.42 -12.56
C LEU A 463 -15.26 -18.79 -13.87
N THR A 464 -16.30 -17.96 -13.83
CA THR A 464 -16.93 -17.41 -15.04
C THR A 464 -16.15 -16.25 -15.64
N SER A 465 -15.92 -15.19 -14.88
CA SER A 465 -15.26 -13.97 -15.39
C SER A 465 -13.74 -14.05 -15.36
N GLY A 466 -13.17 -14.93 -14.56
CA GLY A 466 -11.73 -15.16 -14.48
C GLY A 466 -11.27 -16.31 -15.38
N VAL A 467 -11.58 -17.54 -15.01
CA VAL A 467 -11.05 -18.74 -15.68
C VAL A 467 -11.55 -18.86 -17.11
N LEU A 468 -12.88 -18.83 -17.33
CA LEU A 468 -13.45 -18.99 -18.68
C LEU A 468 -13.01 -17.86 -19.62
N VAL A 469 -13.01 -16.61 -19.15
CA VAL A 469 -12.56 -15.47 -19.97
C VAL A 469 -11.06 -15.57 -20.25
N THR A 470 -10.25 -15.99 -19.29
CA THR A 470 -8.81 -16.19 -19.50
C THR A 470 -8.53 -17.28 -20.51
N LEU A 471 -9.26 -18.40 -20.43
CA LEU A 471 -9.14 -19.50 -21.40
C LEU A 471 -9.54 -19.05 -22.80
N ARG A 472 -10.68 -18.37 -22.95
CA ARG A 472 -11.12 -17.80 -24.22
C ARG A 472 -10.06 -16.86 -24.81
N ASN A 473 -9.52 -15.95 -24.01
CA ASN A 473 -8.51 -14.99 -24.44
C ASN A 473 -7.20 -15.68 -24.84
N TRP A 474 -6.80 -16.72 -24.11
CA TRP A 474 -5.64 -17.54 -24.46
C TRP A 474 -5.82 -18.28 -25.79
N LEU A 475 -7.00 -18.87 -26.04
CA LEU A 475 -7.32 -19.49 -27.32
C LEU A 475 -7.27 -18.47 -28.47
N THR A 476 -7.84 -17.28 -28.25
CA THR A 476 -7.80 -16.17 -29.23
C THR A 476 -6.36 -15.74 -29.56
N GLU A 477 -5.51 -15.61 -28.54
CA GLU A 477 -4.08 -15.28 -28.74
C GLU A 477 -3.39 -16.31 -29.62
N HIS A 478 -3.62 -17.59 -29.36
CA HIS A 478 -3.02 -18.67 -30.17
C HIS A 478 -3.54 -18.68 -31.59
N ALA A 479 -4.86 -18.49 -31.79
CA ALA A 479 -5.46 -18.43 -33.11
C ALA A 479 -4.94 -17.27 -33.96
N PHE A 480 -4.65 -16.12 -33.36
CA PHE A 480 -4.16 -14.93 -34.08
C PHE A 480 -2.65 -14.70 -33.94
N GLY A 481 -1.92 -15.59 -33.29
CA GLY A 481 -0.48 -15.44 -33.07
C GLY A 481 -0.09 -14.21 -32.23
N LEU A 482 -1.01 -13.72 -31.38
CA LEU A 482 -0.78 -12.56 -30.53
C LEU A 482 -0.11 -12.98 -29.24
N THR A 483 0.84 -12.16 -28.78
CA THR A 483 1.48 -12.35 -27.47
C THR A 483 1.36 -11.10 -26.62
N TRP A 484 1.15 -11.28 -25.33
CA TRP A 484 1.18 -10.18 -24.39
C TRP A 484 2.60 -9.61 -24.27
N ALA A 485 2.78 -8.36 -24.67
CA ALA A 485 4.01 -7.61 -24.42
C ALA A 485 3.87 -6.83 -23.10
N ASN A 486 4.66 -7.18 -22.09
CA ASN A 486 4.55 -6.60 -20.76
C ASN A 486 5.40 -5.32 -20.61
N LEU A 487 5.26 -4.36 -21.52
CA LEU A 487 6.19 -3.23 -21.63
C LEU A 487 5.58 -1.84 -21.30
N GLY A 488 4.29 -1.66 -21.18
CA GLY A 488 3.68 -0.34 -20.95
C GLY A 488 3.00 -0.18 -19.58
N ARG A 489 2.79 1.06 -19.14
CA ARG A 489 1.84 1.39 -18.09
C ARG A 489 0.44 1.46 -18.70
N PHE A 490 -0.42 0.53 -18.35
CA PHE A 490 -1.82 0.58 -18.76
C PHE A 490 -2.70 0.67 -17.54
N PRO A 491 -3.74 1.51 -17.57
CA PRO A 491 -4.78 1.40 -16.57
C PRO A 491 -5.40 0.02 -16.67
N VAL A 492 -5.46 -0.65 -15.56
CA VAL A 492 -5.90 -2.05 -15.43
C VAL A 492 -7.39 -2.18 -15.69
N ALA A 493 -8.14 -1.27 -15.14
CA ALA A 493 -9.51 -0.95 -15.45
C ALA A 493 -9.64 0.54 -15.19
N VAL A 494 -10.06 1.28 -16.18
CA VAL A 494 -10.25 2.72 -16.01
C VAL A 494 -11.46 2.92 -15.11
N PRO A 495 -11.35 3.69 -14.01
CA PRO A 495 -12.50 4.03 -13.20
C PRO A 495 -13.60 4.64 -14.05
N ARG A 496 -14.85 4.36 -13.71
CA ARG A 496 -15.99 4.86 -14.48
C ARG A 496 -15.99 6.38 -14.54
N GLU A 497 -15.65 7.03 -13.44
CA GLU A 497 -15.58 8.49 -13.34
C GLU A 497 -14.53 9.07 -14.31
N THR A 498 -13.38 8.41 -14.46
CA THR A 498 -12.34 8.82 -15.42
C THR A 498 -12.80 8.64 -16.86
N LEU A 499 -13.46 7.53 -17.18
CA LEU A 499 -14.04 7.32 -18.52
C LEU A 499 -15.12 8.34 -18.84
N GLU A 500 -15.99 8.67 -17.88
CA GLU A 500 -17.05 9.65 -18.03
C GLU A 500 -16.48 11.07 -18.24
N ALA A 501 -15.47 11.45 -17.45
CA ALA A 501 -14.81 12.74 -17.60
C ALA A 501 -14.09 12.88 -18.97
N ARG A 502 -13.36 11.85 -19.39
CA ARG A 502 -12.71 11.86 -20.72
C ARG A 502 -13.71 11.79 -21.87
N ARG A 503 -14.81 11.07 -21.73
CA ARG A 503 -15.89 11.05 -22.71
C ARG A 503 -16.51 12.42 -22.88
N GLU A 504 -16.81 13.10 -21.79
CA GLU A 504 -17.35 14.47 -21.83
C GLU A 504 -16.38 15.41 -22.53
N GLN A 505 -15.10 15.35 -22.15
CA GLN A 505 -14.05 16.20 -22.73
C GLN A 505 -13.83 15.96 -24.23
N LEU A 506 -13.80 14.69 -24.67
CA LEU A 506 -13.32 14.31 -26.00
C LEU A 506 -14.45 14.02 -26.99
N LEU A 507 -15.64 13.65 -26.53
CA LEU A 507 -16.76 13.20 -27.37
C LEU A 507 -18.09 13.89 -27.02
N GLY A 508 -18.07 14.97 -26.22
CA GLY A 508 -19.29 15.67 -25.81
C GLY A 508 -20.30 14.76 -25.10
N GLY A 509 -19.83 13.83 -24.31
CA GLY A 509 -20.66 12.91 -23.54
C GLY A 509 -21.22 11.70 -24.31
N ARG A 510 -20.99 11.58 -25.63
CA ARG A 510 -21.49 10.44 -26.43
C ARG A 510 -20.89 9.12 -25.95
N ARG A 511 -21.75 8.19 -25.55
CA ARG A 511 -21.37 6.87 -25.06
C ARG A 511 -21.35 5.84 -26.19
N HIS A 512 -20.28 4.99 -26.19
CA HIS A 512 -20.11 3.88 -27.12
C HIS A 512 -20.15 2.52 -26.41
N GLU A 513 -20.44 1.44 -27.16
CA GLU A 513 -20.44 0.07 -26.63
C GLU A 513 -19.04 -0.35 -26.13
N PHE A 514 -18.00 0.04 -26.86
CA PHE A 514 -16.62 -0.18 -26.49
C PHE A 514 -15.93 1.15 -26.23
N GLU A 515 -15.35 1.31 -25.05
CA GLU A 515 -14.54 2.46 -24.68
C GLU A 515 -13.33 1.98 -23.88
N CYS A 516 -12.14 2.44 -24.26
CA CYS A 516 -10.91 2.07 -23.59
C CYS A 516 -9.88 3.21 -23.66
N ILE A 517 -9.10 3.37 -22.58
CA ILE A 517 -8.01 4.34 -22.48
C ILE A 517 -6.71 3.60 -22.24
N TYR A 518 -5.67 3.97 -23.01
CA TYR A 518 -4.31 3.48 -22.82
C TYR A 518 -3.40 4.69 -22.62
N THR A 519 -2.55 4.64 -21.61
CA THR A 519 -1.59 5.70 -21.32
C THR A 519 -0.17 5.17 -21.25
N ILE A 520 0.78 5.95 -21.78
CA ILE A 520 2.20 5.64 -21.69
C ILE A 520 3.00 6.93 -21.46
N ARG A 521 3.92 6.89 -20.51
CA ARG A 521 4.84 8.00 -20.29
C ARG A 521 6.05 7.86 -21.20
N LEU A 522 6.40 8.96 -21.86
CA LEU A 522 7.48 9.08 -22.82
C LEU A 522 8.57 10.01 -22.25
N ARG A 523 9.83 9.64 -22.47
CA ARG A 523 11.00 10.50 -22.19
C ARG A 523 11.39 11.26 -23.46
N THR A 524 10.48 12.08 -23.91
CA THR A 524 10.64 12.94 -25.08
C THR A 524 9.75 14.17 -24.92
N SER A 525 10.08 15.25 -25.62
CA SER A 525 9.23 16.43 -25.64
C SER A 525 7.87 16.13 -26.29
N ALA A 526 6.85 16.90 -25.93
CA ALA A 526 5.53 16.78 -26.53
C ALA A 526 5.56 16.99 -28.04
N ASP A 527 6.44 17.88 -28.55
CA ASP A 527 6.59 18.16 -29.97
C ASP A 527 7.12 16.95 -30.74
N VAL A 528 8.12 16.25 -30.22
CA VAL A 528 8.64 15.01 -30.83
C VAL A 528 7.55 13.94 -30.83
N ALA A 529 6.83 13.78 -29.72
CA ALA A 529 5.72 12.83 -29.63
C ALA A 529 4.62 13.17 -30.63
N ARG A 530 4.23 14.45 -30.74
CA ARG A 530 3.23 14.95 -31.68
C ARG A 530 3.64 14.68 -33.13
N GLY A 531 4.89 15.00 -33.50
CA GLY A 531 5.42 14.71 -34.84
C GLY A 531 5.41 13.23 -35.18
N LEU A 532 5.59 12.34 -34.21
CA LEU A 532 5.53 10.89 -34.42
C LEU A 532 4.09 10.37 -34.49
N VAL A 533 3.16 10.89 -33.66
CA VAL A 533 1.74 10.55 -33.76
C VAL A 533 1.16 11.05 -35.09
N GLY A 534 1.58 12.22 -35.57
CA GLY A 534 1.21 12.74 -36.88
C GLY A 534 1.62 11.83 -38.06
N GLN A 535 2.57 10.92 -37.85
CA GLN A 535 2.96 9.89 -38.82
C GLN A 535 2.17 8.56 -38.65
N PHE A 536 1.11 8.57 -37.85
CA PHE A 536 0.20 7.43 -37.72
C PHE A 536 -0.33 7.02 -39.10
N GLY A 537 -0.20 5.74 -39.41
CA GLY A 537 -0.62 5.20 -40.69
C GLY A 537 0.43 5.24 -41.81
N GLU A 538 1.63 5.78 -41.61
CA GLU A 538 2.71 5.66 -42.58
C GLU A 538 3.26 4.21 -42.65
N PRO A 539 3.26 3.57 -43.83
CA PRO A 539 3.75 2.19 -43.97
C PRO A 539 5.23 2.02 -43.57
N ALA A 540 6.04 3.06 -43.75
CA ALA A 540 7.47 3.07 -43.39
C ALA A 540 7.70 3.17 -41.87
N ARG A 541 6.68 3.52 -41.10
CA ARG A 541 6.79 3.73 -39.64
C ARG A 541 5.64 3.07 -38.89
N PRO A 542 5.64 1.74 -38.78
CA PRO A 542 4.50 0.97 -38.27
C PRO A 542 4.36 0.96 -36.74
N TYR A 543 5.07 1.80 -35.97
CA TYR A 543 5.09 1.72 -34.52
C TYR A 543 3.74 1.97 -33.83
N LEU A 544 2.79 2.65 -34.49
CA LEU A 544 1.41 2.79 -34.02
C LEU A 544 0.46 1.75 -34.65
N ASN A 545 0.95 0.95 -35.56
CA ASN A 545 0.13 -0.08 -36.19
C ASN A 545 0.14 -1.36 -35.35
N PRO A 546 -1.01 -1.86 -34.94
CA PRO A 546 -1.09 -3.12 -34.23
C PRO A 546 -0.50 -4.25 -35.09
N ARG A 547 0.16 -5.19 -34.46
CA ARG A 547 0.70 -6.38 -35.14
C ARG A 547 -0.40 -7.14 -35.88
N GLY A 548 -0.17 -7.45 -37.15
CA GLY A 548 -1.17 -8.10 -38.01
C GLY A 548 -2.07 -7.14 -38.81
N VAL A 549 -1.88 -5.83 -38.65
CA VAL A 549 -2.54 -4.80 -39.47
C VAL A 549 -1.61 -4.40 -40.61
N LYS A 550 -2.14 -4.37 -41.81
CA LYS A 550 -1.43 -3.85 -42.98
C LYS A 550 -2.10 -2.58 -43.46
N ILE A 551 -1.29 -1.57 -43.78
CA ILE A 551 -1.73 -0.34 -44.37
C ILE A 551 -1.54 -0.46 -45.88
N HIS A 552 -2.60 -0.28 -46.67
CA HIS A 552 -2.55 -0.39 -48.13
C HIS A 552 -2.42 0.92 -48.86
N SER A 553 -3.03 1.97 -48.36
CA SER A 553 -2.91 3.30 -48.97
C SER A 553 -3.05 4.38 -47.91
N VAL A 554 -2.32 5.43 -48.09
CA VAL A 554 -2.48 6.69 -47.35
C VAL A 554 -2.74 7.73 -48.38
N ASP A 555 -3.95 8.27 -48.43
CA ASP A 555 -4.30 9.39 -49.29
C ASP A 555 -3.85 10.68 -48.58
N ARG A 556 -2.63 11.09 -48.92
CA ARG A 556 -1.93 12.13 -48.17
C ARG A 556 -1.28 13.15 -49.10
N GLU A 557 -1.96 14.27 -49.32
CA GLU A 557 -1.29 15.44 -49.86
C GLU A 557 -0.49 16.20 -48.79
N ALA A 558 -0.93 16.15 -47.52
CA ALA A 558 -0.20 16.70 -46.36
C ALA A 558 -0.68 16.04 -45.04
N PRO A 559 0.17 15.96 -43.95
CA PRO A 559 -0.30 15.58 -42.64
C PRO A 559 -1.25 16.64 -42.08
N GLY A 560 -2.42 16.25 -41.59
CA GLY A 560 -3.40 17.14 -41.00
C GLY A 560 -4.85 16.71 -41.21
N ALA A 561 -5.77 17.61 -40.91
CA ALA A 561 -7.20 17.37 -41.08
C ALA A 561 -7.53 16.98 -42.54
N GLY A 562 -8.40 15.97 -42.69
CA GLY A 562 -8.77 15.40 -43.98
C GLY A 562 -7.88 14.24 -44.46
N CYS A 563 -6.76 13.95 -43.81
CA CYS A 563 -5.92 12.80 -44.16
C CYS A 563 -6.70 11.49 -43.96
N LYS A 564 -6.81 10.68 -45.02
CA LYS A 564 -7.50 9.39 -44.99
C LYS A 564 -6.49 8.25 -45.04
N ILE A 565 -6.65 7.28 -44.13
CA ILE A 565 -5.79 6.10 -44.01
C ILE A 565 -6.64 4.87 -44.17
N HIS A 566 -6.22 3.94 -45.02
CA HIS A 566 -6.91 2.69 -45.28
C HIS A 566 -6.18 1.51 -44.62
N TYR A 567 -6.89 0.78 -43.78
CA TYR A 567 -6.37 -0.36 -43.04
C TYR A 567 -6.94 -1.69 -43.51
N HIS A 568 -6.08 -2.70 -43.62
CA HIS A 568 -6.44 -4.10 -43.73
C HIS A 568 -6.01 -4.86 -42.50
N ILE A 569 -6.94 -5.57 -41.88
CA ILE A 569 -6.70 -6.41 -40.71
C ILE A 569 -6.78 -7.88 -41.13
N PHE A 570 -5.87 -8.71 -40.66
CA PHE A 570 -5.82 -10.15 -40.86
C PHE A 570 -5.95 -10.57 -42.32
N GLY A 571 -5.04 -10.07 -43.17
CA GLY A 571 -4.97 -10.45 -44.58
C GLY A 571 -6.12 -9.94 -45.45
N GLY A 572 -6.80 -8.87 -45.04
CA GLY A 572 -7.89 -8.26 -45.79
C GLY A 572 -9.29 -8.75 -45.42
N THR A 573 -9.42 -9.65 -44.44
CA THR A 573 -10.70 -10.13 -43.96
C THR A 573 -11.59 -8.98 -43.41
N LEU A 574 -10.96 -7.97 -42.85
CA LEU A 574 -11.57 -6.73 -42.39
C LEU A 574 -10.80 -5.54 -42.93
N SER A 575 -11.49 -4.57 -43.47
CA SER A 575 -10.92 -3.29 -43.89
C SER A 575 -11.74 -2.15 -43.33
N PHE A 576 -11.08 -1.04 -43.03
CA PHE A 576 -11.72 0.19 -42.60
C PHE A 576 -10.84 1.39 -42.94
N ASP A 577 -11.47 2.51 -43.10
CA ASP A 577 -10.82 3.79 -43.29
C ASP A 577 -10.87 4.59 -42.00
N VAL A 578 -9.85 5.41 -41.77
CA VAL A 578 -9.91 6.47 -40.77
C VAL A 578 -9.62 7.81 -41.43
N ILE A 579 -10.28 8.84 -40.97
CA ILE A 579 -10.06 10.21 -41.41
C ILE A 579 -9.64 11.06 -40.23
N GLN A 580 -8.58 11.84 -40.40
CA GLN A 580 -8.17 12.78 -39.35
C GLN A 580 -9.11 13.97 -39.35
N GLU A 581 -9.71 14.27 -38.21
CA GLU A 581 -10.58 15.44 -37.99
C GLU A 581 -9.75 16.61 -37.42
N ASP A 582 -10.21 17.84 -37.73
CA ASP A 582 -9.66 19.02 -37.10
C ASP A 582 -10.14 19.11 -35.64
N SER A 583 -9.20 19.07 -34.70
CA SER A 583 -9.53 19.11 -33.27
C SER A 583 -9.43 20.51 -32.67
N GLY A 584 -8.84 21.49 -33.42
CA GLY A 584 -8.54 22.80 -32.85
C GLY A 584 -7.54 22.85 -31.71
N ASP A 585 -7.05 21.70 -31.26
CA ASP A 585 -6.06 21.52 -30.18
C ASP A 585 -4.83 20.80 -30.74
N GLU A 586 -3.68 21.44 -30.69
CA GLU A 586 -2.42 20.86 -31.17
C GLU A 586 -2.00 19.58 -30.47
N ASN A 587 -2.41 19.39 -29.22
CA ASN A 587 -2.09 18.22 -28.42
C ASN A 587 -3.07 17.07 -28.62
N LEU A 588 -4.12 17.26 -29.41
CA LEU A 588 -5.18 16.30 -29.65
C LEU A 588 -5.28 15.95 -31.14
N ILE A 589 -5.04 14.68 -31.46
CA ILE A 589 -5.19 14.16 -32.83
C ILE A 589 -6.37 13.17 -32.81
N HIS A 590 -7.43 13.51 -33.55
CA HIS A 590 -8.65 12.74 -33.62
C HIS A 590 -8.77 12.06 -34.99
N TYR A 591 -8.91 10.73 -34.99
CA TYR A 591 -9.23 9.94 -36.17
C TYR A 591 -10.61 9.34 -36.03
N ARG A 592 -11.50 9.61 -36.99
CA ARG A 592 -12.82 8.99 -37.07
C ARG A 592 -12.77 7.79 -38.00
N VAL A 593 -13.37 6.68 -37.59
CA VAL A 593 -13.51 5.45 -38.39
C VAL A 593 -14.65 5.60 -39.38
N LEU A 594 -14.40 5.25 -40.62
CA LEU A 594 -15.38 5.23 -41.70
C LEU A 594 -15.65 3.79 -42.14
N GLY A 595 -16.87 3.35 -42.01
CA GLY A 595 -17.31 2.01 -42.47
C GLY A 595 -16.82 0.85 -41.61
N SER A 596 -17.14 -0.39 -42.04
CA SER A 596 -16.72 -1.65 -41.42
C SER A 596 -17.28 -1.91 -39.99
N PHE A 597 -16.49 -2.56 -39.15
CA PHE A 597 -16.91 -3.08 -37.84
C PHE A 597 -17.12 -2.00 -36.77
N ALA A 598 -16.61 -0.80 -36.96
CA ALA A 598 -16.55 0.28 -35.99
C ALA A 598 -16.92 1.64 -36.60
N ASP A 599 -17.86 1.69 -37.55
CA ASP A 599 -18.26 2.91 -38.23
C ASP A 599 -18.64 4.00 -37.24
N GLN A 600 -18.19 5.26 -37.50
CA GLN A 600 -18.33 6.40 -36.60
C GLN A 600 -17.60 6.24 -35.26
N GLY A 601 -16.71 5.25 -35.13
CA GLY A 601 -15.81 5.15 -33.98
C GLY A 601 -14.71 6.20 -34.00
N SER A 602 -14.11 6.44 -32.84
CA SER A 602 -13.04 7.43 -32.66
C SER A 602 -11.77 6.79 -32.11
N PHE A 603 -10.64 7.17 -32.69
CA PHE A 603 -9.29 6.96 -32.15
C PHE A 603 -8.69 8.31 -31.84
N ILE A 604 -8.50 8.60 -30.56
CA ILE A 604 -8.04 9.91 -30.12
C ILE A 604 -6.71 9.78 -29.42
N PHE A 605 -5.71 10.53 -29.87
CA PHE A 605 -4.41 10.64 -29.23
C PHE A 605 -4.34 11.98 -28.52
N LEU A 606 -4.11 11.96 -27.23
CA LEU A 606 -3.91 13.14 -26.40
C LEU A 606 -2.48 13.12 -25.87
N ILE A 607 -1.73 14.20 -26.08
CA ILE A 607 -0.34 14.36 -25.66
C ILE A 607 -0.31 15.43 -24.58
N GLU A 608 -0.12 15.03 -23.35
CA GLU A 608 -0.06 15.93 -22.18
C GLU A 608 1.41 16.16 -21.80
N PRO A 609 1.97 17.39 -22.00
CA PRO A 609 3.32 17.69 -21.59
C PRO A 609 3.43 17.64 -20.05
N ASP A 610 4.49 17.02 -19.55
CA ASP A 610 4.76 16.90 -18.12
C ASP A 610 5.98 17.78 -17.74
N THR A 611 7.06 17.66 -18.55
CA THR A 611 8.23 18.53 -18.47
C THR A 611 8.71 18.87 -19.89
N ALA A 612 9.75 19.68 -20.03
CA ALA A 612 10.36 19.96 -21.34
C ALA A 612 10.88 18.69 -22.05
N THR A 613 11.16 17.62 -21.30
CA THR A 613 11.76 16.36 -21.80
C THR A 613 10.89 15.12 -21.57
N THR A 614 9.70 15.28 -20.99
CA THR A 614 8.78 14.16 -20.73
C THR A 614 7.34 14.57 -21.04
N CYS A 615 6.57 13.62 -21.58
CA CYS A 615 5.14 13.79 -21.81
C CYS A 615 4.39 12.48 -21.57
N GLU A 616 3.07 12.56 -21.42
CA GLU A 616 2.17 11.40 -21.37
C GLU A 616 1.37 11.33 -22.67
N LEU A 617 1.39 10.18 -23.33
CA LEU A 617 0.54 9.88 -24.47
C LEU A 617 -0.64 9.05 -24.00
N THR A 618 -1.85 9.57 -24.17
CA THR A 618 -3.11 8.87 -23.93
C THR A 618 -3.76 8.52 -25.26
N VAL A 619 -4.16 7.25 -25.42
CA VAL A 619 -4.97 6.79 -26.55
C VAL A 619 -6.37 6.45 -26.03
N TYR A 620 -7.36 7.15 -26.52
CA TYR A 620 -8.78 6.87 -26.22
C TYR A 620 -9.45 6.25 -27.44
N LEU A 621 -10.03 5.09 -27.25
CA LEU A 621 -10.78 4.35 -28.27
C LEU A 621 -12.23 4.30 -27.88
N ALA A 622 -13.12 4.68 -28.80
CA ALA A 622 -14.58 4.62 -28.59
C ALA A 622 -15.28 4.23 -29.88
N PHE A 623 -16.03 3.15 -29.88
CA PHE A 623 -16.82 2.73 -31.04
C PHE A 623 -17.96 1.78 -30.69
N ASP A 624 -18.93 1.71 -31.59
CA ASP A 624 -20.00 0.74 -31.55
C ASP A 624 -19.70 -0.40 -32.53
N TYR A 625 -19.89 -1.64 -32.12
CA TYR A 625 -19.70 -2.77 -33.03
C TYR A 625 -20.82 -2.81 -34.08
N ALA A 626 -20.48 -3.10 -35.32
CA ALA A 626 -21.43 -3.31 -36.39
C ALA A 626 -22.44 -4.41 -36.00
N ARG A 627 -23.73 -4.15 -36.28
CA ARG A 627 -24.81 -5.05 -35.91
C ARG A 627 -25.25 -5.97 -37.04
N GLY A 628 -24.93 -5.59 -38.29
CA GLY A 628 -25.35 -6.26 -39.52
C GLY A 628 -26.84 -6.11 -39.82
N THR A 629 -27.16 -6.05 -41.08
CA THR A 629 -28.54 -5.91 -41.59
C THR A 629 -29.20 -7.25 -41.86
N SER A 630 -28.45 -8.21 -42.38
CA SER A 630 -28.91 -9.57 -42.66
C SER A 630 -28.73 -10.52 -41.47
N ALA A 631 -29.38 -11.65 -41.47
CA ALA A 631 -29.22 -12.69 -40.44
C ALA A 631 -27.80 -13.26 -40.39
N GLY A 632 -27.16 -13.44 -41.56
CA GLY A 632 -25.80 -13.91 -41.67
C GLY A 632 -24.79 -12.90 -41.11
N GLU A 633 -24.95 -11.60 -41.41
CA GLU A 633 -24.12 -10.55 -40.87
C GLU A 633 -24.27 -10.43 -39.34
N ARG A 634 -25.48 -10.54 -38.81
CA ARG A 634 -25.69 -10.53 -37.35
C ARG A 634 -24.99 -11.69 -36.67
N LEU A 635 -25.02 -12.89 -37.28
CA LEU A 635 -24.28 -14.04 -36.76
C LEU A 635 -22.77 -13.84 -36.84
N PHE A 636 -22.27 -13.32 -37.97
CA PHE A 636 -20.87 -12.98 -38.17
C PHE A 636 -20.38 -11.99 -37.12
N TRP A 637 -21.08 -10.88 -36.93
CA TRP A 637 -20.66 -9.87 -35.94
C TRP A 637 -20.77 -10.36 -34.49
N ARG A 638 -21.70 -11.28 -34.17
CA ARG A 638 -21.72 -11.97 -32.87
C ARG A 638 -20.49 -12.85 -32.68
N ALA A 639 -20.16 -13.64 -33.68
CA ALA A 639 -18.96 -14.49 -33.67
C ALA A 639 -17.70 -13.65 -33.58
N PHE A 640 -17.62 -12.56 -34.35
CA PHE A 640 -16.49 -11.61 -34.30
C PHE A 640 -16.29 -11.02 -32.90
N ARG A 641 -17.33 -10.53 -32.23
CA ARG A 641 -17.25 -10.03 -30.85
C ARG A 641 -16.75 -11.09 -29.86
N LEU A 642 -17.12 -12.35 -30.08
CA LEU A 642 -16.67 -13.45 -29.25
C LEU A 642 -15.17 -13.77 -29.47
N LEU A 643 -14.74 -13.75 -30.73
CA LEU A 643 -13.36 -14.06 -31.16
C LEU A 643 -12.43 -12.86 -30.96
N PHE A 644 -12.97 -11.62 -31.00
CA PHE A 644 -12.21 -10.40 -30.84
C PHE A 644 -12.60 -9.67 -29.53
N PRO A 645 -12.31 -10.26 -28.37
CA PRO A 645 -12.66 -9.65 -27.09
C PRO A 645 -11.81 -8.41 -26.80
N GLU A 646 -12.27 -7.58 -25.87
CA GLU A 646 -11.56 -6.39 -25.36
C GLU A 646 -10.06 -6.65 -25.09
N TYR A 647 -9.71 -7.84 -24.62
CA TYR A 647 -8.33 -8.23 -24.37
C TYR A 647 -7.44 -8.20 -25.61
N VAL A 648 -7.95 -8.46 -26.79
CA VAL A 648 -7.18 -8.38 -28.05
C VAL A 648 -6.76 -6.94 -28.33
N HIS A 649 -7.67 -5.99 -28.13
CA HIS A 649 -7.34 -4.56 -28.21
C HIS A 649 -6.26 -4.19 -27.20
N ASP A 650 -6.37 -4.69 -25.96
CA ASP A 650 -5.33 -4.47 -24.95
C ASP A 650 -3.96 -4.93 -25.41
N VAL A 651 -3.84 -6.13 -25.98
CA VAL A 651 -2.57 -6.69 -26.45
C VAL A 651 -2.01 -5.90 -27.62
N LEU A 652 -2.86 -5.57 -28.60
CA LEU A 652 -2.46 -4.83 -29.80
C LEU A 652 -1.94 -3.43 -29.43
N TRP A 653 -2.70 -2.68 -28.65
CA TRP A 653 -2.31 -1.33 -28.26
C TRP A 653 -1.12 -1.30 -27.30
N ASN A 654 -1.01 -2.29 -26.41
CA ASN A 654 0.18 -2.43 -25.58
C ASN A 654 1.43 -2.57 -26.43
N HIS A 655 1.40 -3.43 -27.43
CA HIS A 655 2.52 -3.61 -28.34
C HIS A 655 2.83 -2.33 -29.12
N ALA A 656 1.83 -1.74 -29.76
CA ALA A 656 1.97 -0.51 -30.54
C ALA A 656 2.57 0.66 -29.73
N LEU A 657 2.07 0.88 -28.51
CA LEU A 657 2.56 1.97 -27.67
C LEU A 657 3.98 1.72 -27.15
N CYS A 658 4.39 0.47 -26.97
CA CYS A 658 5.76 0.18 -26.57
C CYS A 658 6.76 0.40 -27.69
N GLU A 659 6.42 0.03 -28.92
CA GLU A 659 7.24 0.33 -30.09
C GLU A 659 7.29 1.85 -30.34
N PHE A 660 6.17 2.55 -30.18
CA PHE A 660 6.13 3.99 -30.26
C PHE A 660 7.03 4.66 -29.22
N LYS A 661 6.98 4.19 -27.96
CA LYS A 661 7.86 4.70 -26.89
C LYS A 661 9.33 4.55 -27.27
N GLN A 662 9.72 3.38 -27.76
CA GLN A 662 11.09 3.15 -28.19
C GLN A 662 11.51 4.13 -29.29
N ALA A 663 10.69 4.28 -30.34
CA ALA A 663 10.96 5.21 -31.43
C ALA A 663 11.05 6.66 -30.98
N ALA A 664 10.18 7.07 -30.07
CA ALA A 664 10.14 8.44 -29.53
C ALA A 664 11.39 8.76 -28.69
N GLU A 665 11.81 7.83 -27.84
CA GLU A 665 12.98 8.02 -26.99
C GLU A 665 14.30 7.91 -27.77
N GLU A 666 14.37 7.11 -28.83
CA GLU A 666 15.50 7.09 -29.76
C GLU A 666 15.66 8.39 -30.54
N LYS A 667 14.55 8.93 -31.10
CA LYS A 667 14.55 10.20 -31.83
C LYS A 667 14.98 11.38 -30.95
N GLN A 668 14.60 11.41 -29.70
CA GLN A 668 15.06 12.43 -28.75
C GLN A 668 16.57 12.34 -28.48
N LYS A 669 17.13 11.12 -28.38
CA LYS A 669 18.58 10.92 -28.21
C LYS A 669 19.36 11.41 -29.43
N ASP A 670 18.88 11.16 -30.63
CA ASP A 670 19.52 11.61 -31.86
C ASP A 670 19.45 13.12 -32.00
N GLY A 671 18.32 13.75 -31.66
CA GLY A 671 18.16 15.19 -31.60
C GLY A 671 19.14 15.87 -30.65
N ASN A 672 19.33 15.31 -29.48
CA ASN A 672 20.27 15.81 -28.47
C ASN A 672 21.74 15.66 -28.91
N ARG A 673 22.09 14.58 -29.65
CA ARG A 673 23.42 14.42 -30.24
C ARG A 673 23.75 15.46 -31.30
N ILE A 674 22.76 15.85 -32.11
CA ILE A 674 22.92 16.86 -33.17
C ILE A 674 23.08 18.25 -32.55
N LEU A 675 22.44 18.51 -31.43
CA LEU A 675 22.49 19.82 -30.73
C LEU A 675 23.70 19.95 -29.78
N GLY A 676 24.58 18.96 -29.69
CA GLY A 676 25.79 19.02 -28.84
C GLY A 676 25.51 19.07 -27.34
N VAL A 677 24.31 18.73 -26.89
CA VAL A 677 23.96 18.66 -25.47
C VAL A 677 24.52 17.36 -24.89
N PRO A 678 25.39 17.40 -23.87
CA PRO A 678 25.89 16.18 -23.25
C PRO A 678 24.73 15.37 -22.67
N ILE A 679 24.72 14.10 -22.98
CA ILE A 679 23.80 13.15 -22.34
C ILE A 679 24.28 12.95 -20.92
N LEU A 680 23.64 13.63 -19.94
CA LEU A 680 23.83 13.40 -18.52
C LEU A 680 23.05 12.18 -18.06
#